data_037d8ecee596227f8caa05fb3e3d0a75
#
_entry.id   037d8ecee596227f8caa05fb3e3d0a75
#
_cell.length_a   1.000
_cell.length_b   1.000
_cell.length_c   1.000
_cell.angle_alpha   90.00
_cell.angle_beta   90.00
_cell.angle_gamma   90.00
#
_symmetry.space_group_name_H-M   'P 1'
#
loop_
_entity.id
_entity.type
_entity.pdbx_description
1 polymer ?
#
loop_
_entity_poly.entity_id
_entity_poly.type
_entity_poly.pdbx_seq_one_letter_code
_entity_poly.pdbx_strand_id
1 'polypeptide(L)'
;MPDFDVDFCMEGRDRVIEYVAERYGRDKVSQIITYGTMAARGVIRDVGRVLGQPYGFVDKIAKQVPFEIGMTLDKALDDDEELARMYREDEEVEAIIDLAKSLEGLTRNAGKHAGGVVISPSTLTDFTPLYCEEGGANLVTQLDKDDVEAAGLVKFDFLGLKTLTIINWAVQTVNALDPSFDLDIETIPMEDEKTFELLQACRTRAVFQLESRGMRDLVKRMRPDQFDDLVSLVALFRPGPLRSGMVDDFLSRKHDVNKAHIDYLHPDLKTVLEPTYGVILYQEQVMQIAQVLAGYTLGGADLLRRAMGKKDTEEMAKQREVFLEGATSRGVEAKTATRIFDLMEKFAEYGFNKSHSAAYALLSYQTAYLKAHHPAAFMAAAMSADLDHTDRLVMVKDDCRKLGLKLLVPDINQSQYLFSVDADGAMVYGLGAIKGVGKGAVDAVTLEREANGPFRSLGEFCRRVDLEKLNRRTLEAMIKSGALDKFGCSRRQLLEALPEALRTADQEARAQAAGQPDFFGIVEEDGEPSESSLPVLAEWSEREFLANEKEALGLYLTGHPFDAVRPDARFLVDGKLVDIASEPPPQTVNGERNYAQPRRSVTVAGLILDISRRGNRVTIVLDDDTGRLEVSLFSETFQQFMHLLVKDEIVVVTGTLRYDEFMNAWQVNASNVLHIDRVIESRASSIILNLHPNNQVQKLLHRLHDVLLPYREGNCDVAVQYVGSDAEARLNLGPEWTVRPSRELRDKLTDLLGRDSVRLLYASEQEIR
;
A
#
# COMPACT_ATOMS: atom_id res chain seq x y z
N MET A 1 16.39 29.78 -17.54
CA MET A 1 15.22 29.34 -18.32
C MET A 1 14.00 29.32 -17.41
N PRO A 2 12.79 29.61 -17.87
CA PRO A 2 11.57 29.32 -17.10
C PRO A 2 11.41 27.83 -16.90
N ASP A 3 10.86 27.41 -15.77
CA ASP A 3 10.60 26.04 -15.40
C ASP A 3 9.07 25.85 -15.42
N PHE A 4 8.59 24.91 -16.22
CA PHE A 4 7.17 24.67 -16.42
C PHE A 4 6.85 23.21 -16.01
N ASP A 5 6.32 23.04 -14.82
CA ASP A 5 5.78 21.77 -14.34
C ASP A 5 4.27 21.78 -14.43
N VAL A 6 3.70 20.84 -15.18
CA VAL A 6 2.25 20.71 -15.34
C VAL A 6 1.83 19.27 -15.07
N ASP A 7 1.00 19.08 -14.07
CA ASP A 7 0.46 17.77 -13.72
C ASP A 7 -0.79 17.43 -14.52
N PHE A 8 -0.81 16.25 -15.13
CA PHE A 8 -1.92 15.71 -15.89
C PHE A 8 -2.40 14.38 -15.31
N CYS A 9 -3.64 14.02 -15.60
CA CYS A 9 -4.12 12.65 -15.44
C CYS A 9 -3.21 11.70 -16.25
N MET A 10 -2.77 10.58 -15.64
CA MET A 10 -1.84 9.65 -16.28
C MET A 10 -2.38 9.10 -17.61
N GLU A 11 -3.68 8.78 -17.67
CA GLU A 11 -4.30 8.26 -18.88
C GLU A 11 -4.46 9.32 -19.99
N GLY A 12 -4.64 10.59 -19.59
CA GLY A 12 -4.85 11.70 -20.52
C GLY A 12 -3.56 12.37 -21.01
N ARG A 13 -2.44 12.16 -20.33
CA ARG A 13 -1.18 12.85 -20.57
C ARG A 13 -0.67 12.72 -22.01
N ASP A 14 -0.66 11.51 -22.55
CA ASP A 14 -0.15 11.26 -23.91
C ASP A 14 -1.02 11.94 -24.98
N ARG A 15 -2.34 12.05 -24.76
CA ARG A 15 -3.23 12.84 -25.62
C ARG A 15 -2.91 14.33 -25.59
N VAL A 16 -2.46 14.85 -24.42
CA VAL A 16 -2.02 16.25 -24.33
C VAL A 16 -0.72 16.48 -25.10
N ILE A 17 0.24 15.55 -25.00
CA ILE A 17 1.49 15.62 -25.78
C ILE A 17 1.18 15.61 -27.28
N GLU A 18 0.28 14.74 -27.69
CA GLU A 18 -0.15 14.65 -29.09
C GLU A 18 -0.85 15.94 -29.56
N TYR A 19 -1.75 16.50 -28.74
CA TYR A 19 -2.39 17.79 -29.04
C TYR A 19 -1.35 18.91 -29.17
N VAL A 20 -0.34 18.96 -28.33
CA VAL A 20 0.73 19.97 -28.40
C VAL A 20 1.54 19.79 -29.69
N ALA A 21 1.85 18.54 -30.06
CA ALA A 21 2.55 18.24 -31.31
C ALA A 21 1.72 18.63 -32.55
N GLU A 22 0.41 18.43 -32.53
CA GLU A 22 -0.50 18.90 -33.62
C GLU A 22 -0.60 20.41 -33.64
N ARG A 23 -0.68 21.06 -32.50
CA ARG A 23 -0.88 22.52 -32.36
C ARG A 23 0.32 23.32 -32.82
N TYR A 24 1.53 22.89 -32.46
CA TYR A 24 2.78 23.65 -32.71
C TYR A 24 3.59 23.10 -33.92
N GLY A 25 3.29 21.92 -34.40
CA GLY A 25 3.98 21.20 -35.45
C GLY A 25 4.79 20.02 -34.95
N ARG A 26 4.62 18.84 -35.54
CA ARG A 26 5.33 17.60 -35.19
C ARG A 26 6.84 17.68 -35.39
N ASP A 27 7.29 18.60 -36.25
CA ASP A 27 8.69 18.92 -36.50
C ASP A 27 9.30 19.83 -35.43
N LYS A 28 8.47 20.40 -34.53
CA LYS A 28 8.86 21.37 -33.49
C LYS A 28 8.66 20.86 -32.09
N VAL A 29 7.98 19.73 -31.91
CA VAL A 29 7.65 19.16 -30.59
C VAL A 29 8.24 17.75 -30.44
N SER A 30 8.94 17.49 -29.38
CA SER A 30 9.49 16.18 -29.07
C SER A 30 9.58 15.95 -27.57
N GLN A 31 9.49 14.69 -27.16
CA GLN A 31 9.92 14.28 -25.83
C GLN A 31 11.46 14.29 -25.75
N ILE A 32 11.98 14.47 -24.53
CA ILE A 32 13.42 14.47 -24.25
C ILE A 32 13.89 13.03 -24.07
N ILE A 33 15.10 12.73 -24.54
CA ILE A 33 15.76 11.45 -24.29
C ILE A 33 16.20 11.33 -22.83
N THR A 34 16.27 10.10 -22.34
CA THR A 34 17.01 9.75 -21.11
C THR A 34 18.00 8.65 -21.41
N TYR A 35 19.20 8.77 -20.87
CA TYR A 35 20.21 7.73 -20.96
C TYR A 35 20.21 6.89 -19.68
N GLY A 36 19.76 5.64 -19.79
CA GLY A 36 19.85 4.69 -18.70
C GLY A 36 21.29 4.25 -18.50
N THR A 37 21.79 4.36 -17.26
CA THR A 37 23.14 3.94 -16.89
C THR A 37 23.14 2.60 -16.15
N MET A 38 24.26 1.92 -16.14
CA MET A 38 24.47 0.71 -15.36
C MET A 38 24.65 1.10 -13.88
N ALA A 39 23.53 1.15 -13.14
CA ALA A 39 23.53 1.48 -11.72
C ALA A 39 23.98 0.29 -10.86
N ALA A 40 24.52 0.56 -9.67
CA ALA A 40 25.16 -0.40 -8.77
C ALA A 40 24.47 -1.76 -8.63
N ARG A 41 23.18 -1.80 -8.30
CA ARG A 41 22.41 -3.05 -8.18
C ARG A 41 22.20 -3.77 -9.51
N GLY A 42 22.01 -2.98 -10.57
CA GLY A 42 21.76 -3.48 -11.92
C GLY A 42 23.02 -4.12 -12.50
N VAL A 43 24.14 -3.43 -12.42
CA VAL A 43 25.40 -3.89 -13.00
C VAL A 43 25.90 -5.19 -12.35
N ILE A 44 25.73 -5.38 -11.03
CA ILE A 44 26.03 -6.65 -10.35
C ILE A 44 25.24 -7.80 -11.00
N ARG A 45 23.93 -7.62 -11.23
CA ARG A 45 23.09 -8.66 -11.83
C ARG A 45 23.46 -8.95 -13.27
N ASP A 46 23.81 -7.92 -14.03
CA ASP A 46 24.23 -8.08 -15.43
C ASP A 46 25.55 -8.80 -15.52
N VAL A 47 26.55 -8.43 -14.71
CA VAL A 47 27.86 -9.09 -14.63
C VAL A 47 27.71 -10.53 -14.18
N GLY A 48 26.97 -10.79 -13.09
CA GLY A 48 26.76 -12.15 -12.58
C GLY A 48 26.12 -13.07 -13.62
N ARG A 49 25.14 -12.55 -14.38
CA ARG A 49 24.51 -13.27 -15.49
C ARG A 49 25.50 -13.60 -16.62
N VAL A 50 26.36 -12.65 -17.01
CA VAL A 50 27.37 -12.84 -18.06
C VAL A 50 28.43 -13.85 -17.62
N LEU A 51 28.80 -13.83 -16.33
CA LEU A 51 29.73 -14.79 -15.76
C LEU A 51 29.12 -16.18 -15.48
N GLY A 52 27.83 -16.37 -15.81
CA GLY A 52 27.13 -17.65 -15.65
C GLY A 52 26.77 -17.99 -14.19
N GLN A 53 26.83 -17.05 -13.29
CA GLN A 53 26.54 -17.27 -11.87
C GLN A 53 25.03 -17.47 -11.62
N PRO A 54 24.65 -18.33 -10.65
CA PRO A 54 23.25 -18.54 -10.30
C PRO A 54 22.55 -17.24 -9.88
N TYR A 55 21.36 -17.00 -10.43
CA TYR A 55 20.60 -15.77 -10.16
C TYR A 55 20.43 -15.48 -8.65
N GLY A 56 20.11 -16.52 -7.85
CA GLY A 56 19.90 -16.35 -6.41
C GLY A 56 21.16 -15.90 -5.64
N PHE A 57 22.35 -16.36 -6.09
CA PHE A 57 23.63 -15.92 -5.54
C PHE A 57 23.89 -14.45 -5.86
N VAL A 58 23.77 -14.08 -7.12
CA VAL A 58 24.00 -12.71 -7.58
C VAL A 58 22.99 -11.72 -7.00
N ASP A 59 21.70 -12.12 -6.90
CA ASP A 59 20.66 -11.28 -6.32
C ASP A 59 20.85 -11.04 -4.81
N LYS A 60 21.44 -12.02 -4.10
CA LYS A 60 21.84 -11.83 -2.70
C LYS A 60 22.88 -10.73 -2.56
N ILE A 61 23.90 -10.70 -3.42
CA ILE A 61 24.94 -9.65 -3.44
C ILE A 61 24.29 -8.30 -3.77
N ALA A 62 23.50 -8.23 -4.85
CA ALA A 62 22.87 -7.01 -5.29
C ALA A 62 21.89 -6.40 -4.23
N LYS A 63 21.27 -7.23 -3.39
CA LYS A 63 20.38 -6.78 -2.31
C LYS A 63 21.11 -6.17 -1.11
N GLN A 64 22.40 -6.48 -0.92
CA GLN A 64 23.20 -5.83 0.13
C GLN A 64 23.54 -4.38 -0.21
N VAL A 65 23.61 -4.02 -1.48
CA VAL A 65 23.80 -2.61 -1.89
C VAL A 65 22.63 -1.78 -1.35
N PRO A 66 22.86 -0.70 -0.55
CA PRO A 66 21.79 0.16 -0.04
C PRO A 66 20.92 0.76 -1.14
N PHE A 67 19.63 0.94 -0.88
CA PHE A 67 18.71 1.59 -1.83
C PHE A 67 18.70 3.09 -1.59
N GLU A 68 19.66 3.78 -2.19
CA GLU A 68 19.79 5.24 -2.13
C GLU A 68 20.05 5.79 -3.53
N ILE A 69 19.47 6.96 -3.85
CA ILE A 69 19.67 7.62 -5.14
C ILE A 69 21.15 8.05 -5.23
N GLY A 70 21.81 7.68 -6.34
CA GLY A 70 23.24 7.98 -6.53
C GLY A 70 24.20 7.05 -5.75
N MET A 71 23.70 5.92 -5.22
CA MET A 71 24.53 4.89 -4.61
C MET A 71 25.50 4.31 -5.66
N THR A 72 26.78 4.31 -5.35
CA THR A 72 27.85 3.63 -6.13
C THR A 72 28.33 2.39 -5.41
N LEU A 73 29.00 1.49 -6.13
CA LEU A 73 29.57 0.27 -5.54
C LEU A 73 30.66 0.56 -4.52
N ASP A 74 31.49 1.60 -4.77
CA ASP A 74 32.48 2.03 -3.78
C ASP A 74 31.83 2.52 -2.50
N LYS A 75 30.85 3.41 -2.60
CA LYS A 75 30.08 3.89 -1.44
C LYS A 75 29.35 2.75 -0.73
N ALA A 76 28.79 1.79 -1.47
CA ALA A 76 28.11 0.66 -0.88
C ALA A 76 29.05 -0.25 -0.08
N LEU A 77 30.29 -0.43 -0.52
CA LEU A 77 31.31 -1.18 0.21
C LEU A 77 31.79 -0.45 1.47
N ASP A 78 31.78 0.90 1.46
CA ASP A 78 32.13 1.70 2.62
C ASP A 78 30.98 1.74 3.67
N ASP A 79 29.72 1.76 3.21
CA ASP A 79 28.54 1.94 4.06
C ASP A 79 27.97 0.61 4.62
N ASP A 80 28.21 -0.55 3.96
CA ASP A 80 27.67 -1.85 4.35
C ASP A 80 28.77 -2.86 4.70
N GLU A 81 28.89 -3.16 6.01
CA GLU A 81 29.91 -4.08 6.53
C GLU A 81 29.77 -5.51 5.99
N GLU A 82 28.53 -5.97 5.72
CA GLU A 82 28.28 -7.33 5.23
C GLU A 82 28.69 -7.45 3.75
N LEU A 83 28.39 -6.46 2.92
CA LEU A 83 28.86 -6.41 1.53
C LEU A 83 30.38 -6.34 1.47
N ALA A 84 30.99 -5.50 2.32
CA ALA A 84 32.46 -5.39 2.41
C ALA A 84 33.11 -6.70 2.90
N ARG A 85 32.45 -7.45 3.78
CA ARG A 85 32.88 -8.75 4.23
C ARG A 85 32.81 -9.79 3.09
N MET A 86 31.64 -9.87 2.41
CA MET A 86 31.45 -10.75 1.26
C MET A 86 32.52 -10.51 0.18
N TYR A 87 32.78 -9.24 -0.11
CA TYR A 87 33.80 -8.83 -1.08
C TYR A 87 35.23 -9.31 -0.70
N ARG A 88 35.58 -9.30 0.60
CA ARG A 88 36.92 -9.70 1.09
C ARG A 88 37.09 -11.21 1.26
N GLU A 89 36.00 -11.94 1.54
CA GLU A 89 36.05 -13.35 1.93
C GLU A 89 35.69 -14.32 0.80
N ASP A 90 35.11 -13.82 -0.31
CA ASP A 90 34.62 -14.65 -1.41
C ASP A 90 35.17 -14.14 -2.75
N GLU A 91 36.05 -14.92 -3.37
CA GLU A 91 36.71 -14.59 -4.64
C GLU A 91 35.71 -14.41 -5.79
N GLU A 92 34.57 -15.13 -5.79
CA GLU A 92 33.54 -14.98 -6.81
C GLU A 92 32.77 -13.64 -6.65
N VAL A 93 32.53 -13.20 -5.41
CA VAL A 93 31.95 -11.90 -5.11
C VAL A 93 32.92 -10.77 -5.48
N GLU A 94 34.21 -10.90 -5.17
CA GLU A 94 35.26 -9.96 -5.55
C GLU A 94 35.29 -9.78 -7.07
N ALA A 95 35.37 -10.88 -7.82
CA ALA A 95 35.41 -10.85 -9.28
C ALA A 95 34.16 -10.19 -9.90
N ILE A 96 32.97 -10.46 -9.34
CA ILE A 96 31.71 -9.82 -9.80
C ILE A 96 31.73 -8.31 -9.51
N ILE A 97 32.13 -7.92 -8.31
CA ILE A 97 32.10 -6.49 -7.90
C ILE A 97 33.16 -5.69 -8.65
N ASP A 98 34.39 -6.22 -8.85
CA ASP A 98 35.45 -5.52 -9.57
C ASP A 98 35.09 -5.29 -11.04
N LEU A 99 34.52 -6.31 -11.69
CA LEU A 99 34.03 -6.15 -13.06
C LEU A 99 32.83 -5.20 -13.10
N ALA A 100 31.92 -5.26 -12.12
CA ALA A 100 30.79 -4.37 -12.01
C ALA A 100 31.24 -2.92 -11.82
N LYS A 101 32.25 -2.63 -11.00
CA LYS A 101 32.84 -1.28 -10.83
C LYS A 101 33.38 -0.72 -12.14
N SER A 102 33.99 -1.56 -12.97
CA SER A 102 34.52 -1.11 -14.27
C SER A 102 33.43 -0.72 -15.27
N LEU A 103 32.21 -1.22 -15.09
CA LEU A 103 31.06 -0.99 -15.95
C LEU A 103 30.03 -0.01 -15.35
N GLU A 104 30.12 0.25 -14.04
CA GLU A 104 29.22 1.16 -13.36
C GLU A 104 29.23 2.56 -13.98
N GLY A 105 28.07 3.16 -14.15
CA GLY A 105 27.90 4.49 -14.75
C GLY A 105 27.94 4.53 -16.27
N LEU A 106 28.34 3.45 -16.95
CA LEU A 106 28.31 3.41 -18.43
C LEU A 106 26.83 3.47 -18.92
N THR A 107 26.65 4.19 -20.02
CA THR A 107 25.33 4.26 -20.68
C THR A 107 24.96 2.89 -21.26
N ARG A 108 23.77 2.42 -20.94
CA ARG A 108 23.25 1.12 -21.35
C ARG A 108 22.20 1.21 -22.46
N ASN A 109 21.24 2.12 -22.32
CA ASN A 109 20.11 2.26 -23.23
C ASN A 109 19.64 3.71 -23.29
N ALA A 110 18.97 4.05 -24.37
CA ALA A 110 18.19 5.27 -24.51
C ALA A 110 16.72 4.98 -24.17
N GLY A 111 16.06 5.97 -23.59
CA GLY A 111 14.64 5.92 -23.25
C GLY A 111 14.01 7.31 -23.39
N LYS A 112 12.71 7.40 -23.18
CA LYS A 112 11.99 8.68 -23.13
C LYS A 112 11.99 9.24 -21.71
N HIS A 113 12.18 10.55 -21.57
CA HIS A 113 11.99 11.24 -20.28
C HIS A 113 10.54 11.10 -19.79
N ALA A 114 10.37 10.87 -18.51
CA ALA A 114 9.04 10.62 -17.93
C ALA A 114 8.04 11.77 -18.13
N GLY A 115 8.51 13.04 -18.17
CA GLY A 115 7.68 14.23 -18.28
C GLY A 115 8.14 15.23 -19.33
N GLY A 116 9.45 15.29 -19.59
CA GLY A 116 10.08 16.37 -20.39
C GLY A 116 9.66 16.38 -21.85
N VAL A 117 9.13 17.51 -22.27
CA VAL A 117 8.76 17.83 -23.65
C VAL A 117 9.41 19.14 -24.03
N VAL A 118 9.96 19.26 -25.22
CA VAL A 118 10.46 20.51 -25.77
C VAL A 118 9.55 21.01 -26.89
N ILE A 119 9.35 22.32 -26.95
CA ILE A 119 8.63 23.03 -28.01
C ILE A 119 9.58 24.05 -28.59
N SER A 120 10.05 23.86 -29.81
CA SER A 120 11.02 24.75 -30.46
C SER A 120 10.34 25.84 -31.31
N PRO A 121 10.97 27.00 -31.45
CA PRO A 121 10.45 28.08 -32.29
C PRO A 121 10.55 27.79 -33.82
N SER A 122 11.52 26.97 -34.20
CA SER A 122 11.69 26.44 -35.58
C SER A 122 11.84 24.92 -35.53
N THR A 123 12.23 24.29 -36.64
CA THR A 123 12.41 22.83 -36.67
C THR A 123 13.42 22.36 -35.60
N LEU A 124 13.10 21.29 -34.88
CA LEU A 124 13.91 20.75 -33.79
C LEU A 124 15.38 20.49 -34.20
N THR A 125 15.59 20.08 -35.44
CA THR A 125 16.93 19.83 -35.99
C THR A 125 17.82 21.06 -36.12
N ASP A 126 17.27 22.27 -35.95
CA ASP A 126 18.06 23.51 -35.84
C ASP A 126 18.77 23.62 -34.47
N PHE A 127 18.30 22.88 -33.45
CA PHE A 127 18.76 22.95 -32.09
C PHE A 127 19.42 21.64 -31.59
N THR A 128 18.86 20.51 -31.99
CA THR A 128 19.26 19.19 -31.46
C THR A 128 19.14 18.11 -32.56
N PRO A 129 20.10 17.19 -32.63
CA PRO A 129 19.86 15.97 -33.37
C PRO A 129 18.73 15.15 -32.74
N LEU A 130 18.04 14.34 -33.56
CA LEU A 130 16.92 13.51 -33.11
C LEU A 130 17.32 12.04 -33.12
N TYR A 131 16.69 11.27 -32.24
CA TYR A 131 16.82 9.82 -32.12
C TYR A 131 15.43 9.18 -32.24
N CYS A 132 15.35 8.04 -32.90
CA CYS A 132 14.16 7.19 -32.93
C CYS A 132 14.55 5.73 -32.81
N GLU A 133 13.59 4.92 -32.34
CA GLU A 133 13.73 3.48 -32.34
C GLU A 133 13.66 2.91 -33.77
N GLU A 134 14.03 1.63 -33.93
CA GLU A 134 13.92 0.92 -35.18
C GLU A 134 12.50 1.03 -35.79
N GLY A 135 12.42 1.38 -37.04
CA GLY A 135 11.13 1.66 -37.72
C GLY A 135 10.64 3.11 -37.62
N GLY A 136 11.42 4.04 -37.05
CA GLY A 136 11.09 5.46 -37.00
C GLY A 136 10.09 5.86 -35.91
N ALA A 137 9.72 4.95 -35.03
CA ALA A 137 8.83 5.22 -33.93
C ALA A 137 9.56 5.97 -32.77
N ASN A 138 8.76 6.63 -31.93
CA ASN A 138 9.26 7.25 -30.70
C ASN A 138 10.36 8.30 -30.91
N LEU A 139 10.12 9.27 -31.75
CA LEU A 139 11.04 10.38 -32.00
C LEU A 139 11.28 11.17 -30.70
N VAL A 140 12.56 11.34 -30.33
CA VAL A 140 12.99 12.08 -29.16
C VAL A 140 14.23 12.95 -29.48
N THR A 141 14.50 13.97 -28.68
CA THR A 141 15.76 14.72 -28.78
C THR A 141 16.94 13.79 -28.47
N GLN A 142 18.10 14.00 -29.07
CA GLN A 142 19.33 13.28 -28.75
C GLN A 142 20.10 13.94 -27.57
N LEU A 143 19.80 15.20 -27.28
CA LEU A 143 20.27 15.90 -26.10
C LEU A 143 19.34 15.59 -24.91
N ASP A 144 19.92 15.35 -23.75
CA ASP A 144 19.18 15.08 -22.50
C ASP A 144 18.60 16.37 -21.90
N LYS A 145 18.00 16.27 -20.70
CA LYS A 145 17.31 17.37 -20.02
C LYS A 145 18.20 18.60 -19.76
N ASP A 146 19.49 18.39 -19.51
CA ASP A 146 20.45 19.45 -19.19
C ASP A 146 21.02 20.06 -20.48
N ASP A 147 21.32 19.22 -21.45
CA ASP A 147 21.88 19.62 -22.74
C ASP A 147 20.87 20.38 -23.65
N VAL A 148 19.58 20.01 -23.62
CA VAL A 148 18.55 20.75 -24.36
C VAL A 148 18.38 22.18 -23.85
N GLU A 149 18.50 22.40 -22.53
CA GLU A 149 18.48 23.74 -21.94
C GLU A 149 19.74 24.53 -22.32
N ALA A 150 20.92 23.88 -22.32
CA ALA A 150 22.16 24.49 -22.79
C ALA A 150 22.11 24.87 -24.28
N ALA A 151 21.41 24.08 -25.11
CA ALA A 151 21.15 24.38 -26.52
C ALA A 151 20.12 25.51 -26.73
N GLY A 152 19.50 26.04 -25.68
CA GLY A 152 18.56 27.16 -25.72
C GLY A 152 17.09 26.77 -25.86
N LEU A 153 16.76 25.49 -25.73
CA LEU A 153 15.37 25.04 -25.71
C LEU A 153 14.76 25.14 -24.32
N VAL A 154 13.47 25.41 -24.26
CA VAL A 154 12.70 25.40 -23.01
C VAL A 154 12.11 24.02 -22.80
N LYS A 155 12.35 23.45 -21.61
CA LYS A 155 11.76 22.20 -21.17
C LYS A 155 10.40 22.46 -20.52
N PHE A 156 9.42 21.66 -20.90
CA PHE A 156 8.10 21.58 -20.28
C PHE A 156 7.94 20.20 -19.65
N ASP A 157 7.78 20.13 -18.34
CA ASP A 157 7.57 18.86 -17.67
C ASP A 157 6.06 18.55 -17.59
N PHE A 158 5.60 17.64 -18.44
CA PHE A 158 4.24 17.13 -18.46
C PHE A 158 4.19 15.86 -17.62
N LEU A 159 3.90 16.02 -16.36
CA LEU A 159 3.95 14.93 -15.38
C LEU A 159 2.61 14.19 -15.29
N GLY A 160 2.65 12.88 -15.24
CA GLY A 160 1.47 12.06 -14.94
C GLY A 160 1.26 11.96 -13.43
N LEU A 161 0.25 12.64 -12.89
CA LEU A 161 -0.10 12.56 -11.48
C LEU A 161 -1.22 11.52 -11.26
N LYS A 162 -0.88 10.43 -10.60
CA LYS A 162 -1.78 9.31 -10.28
C LYS A 162 -3.07 9.75 -9.59
N THR A 163 -2.98 10.73 -8.71
CA THR A 163 -4.12 11.26 -7.96
C THR A 163 -5.18 11.86 -8.87
N LEU A 164 -4.80 12.56 -9.93
CA LEU A 164 -5.76 13.09 -10.91
C LEU A 164 -6.52 11.96 -11.62
N THR A 165 -5.86 10.84 -11.89
CA THR A 165 -6.50 9.65 -12.45
C THR A 165 -7.49 9.03 -11.45
N ILE A 166 -7.11 8.93 -10.17
CA ILE A 166 -8.00 8.43 -9.11
C ILE A 166 -9.25 9.30 -8.97
N ILE A 167 -9.09 10.63 -8.95
CA ILE A 167 -10.21 11.57 -8.90
C ILE A 167 -11.13 11.37 -10.11
N ASN A 168 -10.57 11.31 -11.32
CA ASN A 168 -11.33 11.12 -12.55
C ASN A 168 -12.13 9.81 -12.55
N TRP A 169 -11.50 8.68 -12.19
CA TRP A 169 -12.18 7.39 -12.09
C TRP A 169 -13.28 7.38 -11.01
N ALA A 170 -13.03 8.01 -9.86
CA ALA A 170 -14.01 8.11 -8.80
C ALA A 170 -15.25 8.92 -9.24
N VAL A 171 -15.04 10.08 -9.87
CA VAL A 171 -16.11 10.91 -10.42
C VAL A 171 -16.90 10.18 -11.50
N GLN A 172 -16.21 9.50 -12.43
CA GLN A 172 -16.88 8.71 -13.48
C GLN A 172 -17.72 7.58 -12.87
N THR A 173 -17.20 6.90 -11.83
CA THR A 173 -17.95 5.84 -11.13
C THR A 173 -19.20 6.40 -10.45
N VAL A 174 -19.09 7.55 -9.76
CA VAL A 174 -20.24 8.19 -9.10
C VAL A 174 -21.32 8.55 -10.12
N ASN A 175 -20.94 9.20 -11.22
CA ASN A 175 -21.88 9.64 -12.26
C ASN A 175 -22.47 8.45 -13.04
N ALA A 176 -21.77 7.33 -13.15
CA ALA A 176 -22.28 6.11 -13.77
C ALA A 176 -23.29 5.37 -12.86
N LEU A 177 -23.09 5.41 -11.53
CA LEU A 177 -24.01 4.77 -10.57
C LEU A 177 -25.33 5.52 -10.43
N ASP A 178 -25.30 6.84 -10.51
CA ASP A 178 -26.50 7.69 -10.48
C ASP A 178 -26.44 8.72 -11.61
N PRO A 179 -27.03 8.41 -12.81
CA PRO A 179 -27.05 9.33 -13.93
C PRO A 179 -27.83 10.64 -13.70
N SER A 180 -28.60 10.72 -12.62
CA SER A 180 -29.31 11.95 -12.24
C SER A 180 -28.44 12.89 -11.40
N PHE A 181 -27.30 12.39 -10.88
CA PHE A 181 -26.34 13.13 -10.07
C PHE A 181 -25.09 13.40 -10.91
N ASP A 182 -24.93 14.65 -11.35
CA ASP A 182 -23.77 15.08 -12.16
C ASP A 182 -22.73 15.72 -11.24
N LEU A 183 -21.84 14.90 -10.69
CA LEU A 183 -20.74 15.37 -9.83
C LEU A 183 -19.68 16.07 -10.68
N ASP A 184 -19.53 17.37 -10.45
CA ASP A 184 -18.40 18.15 -10.94
C ASP A 184 -17.46 18.45 -9.76
N ILE A 185 -16.27 17.85 -9.78
CA ILE A 185 -15.28 17.97 -8.72
C ILE A 185 -14.70 19.40 -8.60
N GLU A 186 -14.84 20.24 -9.63
CA GLU A 186 -14.38 21.63 -9.62
C GLU A 186 -15.36 22.55 -8.86
N THR A 187 -16.61 22.13 -8.68
CA THR A 187 -17.67 22.93 -8.06
C THR A 187 -18.05 22.50 -6.64
N ILE A 188 -17.33 21.56 -6.04
CA ILE A 188 -17.59 21.08 -4.68
C ILE A 188 -17.43 22.21 -3.65
N PRO A 189 -18.25 22.23 -2.57
CA PRO A 189 -18.11 23.23 -1.52
C PRO A 189 -16.80 23.08 -0.76
N MET A 190 -16.09 24.19 -0.55
CA MET A 190 -14.76 24.19 0.13
C MET A 190 -14.87 24.19 1.66
N GLU A 191 -16.06 24.31 2.22
CA GLU A 191 -16.33 24.35 3.67
C GLU A 191 -17.22 23.18 4.09
N ASP A 192 -17.01 22.00 3.48
CA ASP A 192 -17.84 20.81 3.76
C ASP A 192 -17.48 20.19 5.11
N GLU A 193 -18.42 20.19 6.05
CA GLU A 193 -18.24 19.69 7.41
C GLU A 193 -17.82 18.22 7.46
N LYS A 194 -18.46 17.37 6.64
CA LYS A 194 -18.19 15.93 6.59
C LYS A 194 -16.76 15.61 6.11
N THR A 195 -16.24 16.42 5.19
CA THR A 195 -14.86 16.33 4.73
C THR A 195 -13.88 16.67 5.85
N PHE A 196 -14.12 17.75 6.59
CA PHE A 196 -13.26 18.13 7.71
C PHE A 196 -13.38 17.16 8.89
N GLU A 197 -14.54 16.59 9.17
CA GLU A 197 -14.70 15.51 10.17
C GLU A 197 -13.83 14.28 9.81
N LEU A 198 -13.81 13.86 8.54
CA LEU A 198 -12.95 12.76 8.06
C LEU A 198 -11.47 13.08 8.30
N LEU A 199 -11.05 14.31 7.99
CA LEU A 199 -9.68 14.77 8.18
C LEU A 199 -9.31 14.81 9.67
N GLN A 200 -10.16 15.38 10.53
CA GLN A 200 -9.93 15.45 11.98
C GLN A 200 -9.91 14.05 12.64
N ALA A 201 -10.70 13.11 12.12
CA ALA A 201 -10.67 11.71 12.53
C ALA A 201 -9.43 10.96 12.00
N CYS A 202 -8.53 11.62 11.26
CA CYS A 202 -7.32 11.05 10.65
C CYS A 202 -7.61 9.85 9.75
N ARG A 203 -8.78 9.78 9.10
CA ARG A 203 -9.13 8.73 8.13
C ARG A 203 -8.56 9.04 6.75
N THR A 204 -7.27 9.41 6.70
CA THR A 204 -6.61 10.00 5.53
C THR A 204 -5.82 9.01 4.68
N ARG A 205 -6.04 7.70 4.82
CA ARG A 205 -5.47 6.71 3.87
C ARG A 205 -6.01 6.96 2.48
N ALA A 206 -5.14 6.82 1.47
CA ALA A 206 -5.39 7.15 0.08
C ALA A 206 -5.74 8.63 -0.20
N VAL A 207 -5.90 9.49 0.82
CA VAL A 207 -6.06 10.93 0.64
C VAL A 207 -4.72 11.53 0.24
N PHE A 208 -4.70 12.25 -0.87
CA PHE A 208 -3.48 12.80 -1.44
C PHE A 208 -2.67 13.61 -0.43
N GLN A 209 -1.36 13.40 -0.39
CA GLN A 209 -0.38 14.03 0.52
C GLN A 209 -0.60 13.75 2.02
N LEU A 210 -1.79 13.29 2.47
CA LEU A 210 -2.15 13.18 3.88
C LEU A 210 -2.07 11.76 4.45
N GLU A 211 -1.57 10.79 3.68
CA GLU A 211 -1.59 9.37 4.05
C GLU A 211 -0.38 8.89 4.86
N SER A 212 0.79 9.58 4.73
CA SER A 212 1.99 9.16 5.43
C SER A 212 1.82 9.26 6.95
N ARG A 213 2.52 8.40 7.70
CA ARG A 213 2.40 8.35 9.15
C ARG A 213 2.70 9.70 9.82
N GLY A 214 3.81 10.35 9.43
CA GLY A 214 4.18 11.65 9.99
C GLY A 214 3.18 12.75 9.64
N MET A 215 2.65 12.73 8.42
CA MET A 215 1.60 13.68 8.00
C MET A 215 0.30 13.43 8.78
N ARG A 216 -0.10 12.19 8.98
CA ARG A 216 -1.29 11.84 9.78
C ARG A 216 -1.15 12.29 11.24
N ASP A 217 0.04 12.18 11.83
CA ASP A 217 0.30 12.74 13.16
C ASP A 217 0.14 14.27 13.15
N LEU A 218 0.68 14.95 12.16
CA LEU A 218 0.52 16.39 12.01
C LEU A 218 -0.96 16.79 11.80
N VAL A 219 -1.71 16.07 10.97
CA VAL A 219 -3.16 16.28 10.78
C VAL A 219 -3.93 16.12 12.10
N LYS A 220 -3.60 15.08 12.89
CA LYS A 220 -4.21 14.83 14.20
C LYS A 220 -3.97 15.98 15.17
N ARG A 221 -2.76 16.55 15.16
CA ARG A 221 -2.38 17.69 16.01
C ARG A 221 -2.98 19.00 15.51
N MET A 222 -3.03 19.20 14.19
CA MET A 222 -3.56 20.42 13.58
C MET A 222 -5.09 20.50 13.64
N ARG A 223 -5.80 19.35 13.53
CA ARG A 223 -7.26 19.28 13.48
C ARG A 223 -7.83 20.29 12.47
N PRO A 224 -7.53 20.11 11.17
CA PRO A 224 -7.93 21.09 10.15
C PRO A 224 -9.44 21.29 10.13
N ASP A 225 -9.88 22.54 10.05
CA ASP A 225 -11.27 22.97 10.03
C ASP A 225 -11.59 23.95 8.89
N GLN A 226 -10.58 24.33 8.12
CA GLN A 226 -10.68 25.20 6.95
C GLN A 226 -9.65 24.83 5.87
N PHE A 227 -9.90 25.25 4.64
CA PHE A 227 -9.03 24.93 3.51
C PHE A 227 -7.58 25.45 3.69
N ASP A 228 -7.42 26.63 4.25
CA ASP A 228 -6.09 27.23 4.50
C ASP A 228 -5.22 26.39 5.45
N ASP A 229 -5.82 25.58 6.31
CA ASP A 229 -5.07 24.62 7.12
C ASP A 229 -4.43 23.52 6.27
N LEU A 230 -5.12 23.04 5.22
CA LEU A 230 -4.55 22.07 4.29
C LEU A 230 -3.41 22.68 3.49
N VAL A 231 -3.55 23.95 3.06
CA VAL A 231 -2.48 24.70 2.40
C VAL A 231 -1.25 24.81 3.31
N SER A 232 -1.49 25.08 4.60
CA SER A 232 -0.43 25.16 5.61
C SER A 232 0.20 23.81 5.92
N LEU A 233 -0.58 22.71 5.97
CA LEU A 233 -0.08 21.33 6.15
C LEU A 233 0.95 20.95 5.09
N VAL A 234 0.65 21.23 3.81
CA VAL A 234 1.57 20.93 2.69
C VAL A 234 2.89 21.70 2.85
N ALA A 235 2.84 22.95 3.31
CA ALA A 235 4.03 23.77 3.52
C ALA A 235 4.85 23.38 4.77
N LEU A 236 4.17 22.97 5.85
CA LEU A 236 4.77 22.66 7.16
C LEU A 236 5.44 21.28 7.21
N PHE A 237 4.89 20.29 6.49
CA PHE A 237 5.40 18.92 6.56
C PHE A 237 6.66 18.72 5.70
N ARG A 238 7.75 19.31 6.14
CA ARG A 238 9.08 19.19 5.50
C ARG A 238 10.18 19.20 6.56
N PRO A 239 11.37 18.62 6.26
CA PRO A 239 12.45 18.49 7.25
C PRO A 239 12.84 19.80 7.94
N GLY A 240 12.84 20.90 7.21
CA GLY A 240 13.18 22.24 7.74
C GLY A 240 12.18 22.71 8.80
N PRO A 241 10.91 22.97 8.45
CA PRO A 241 9.89 23.41 9.41
C PRO A 241 9.71 22.45 10.59
N LEU A 242 9.80 21.12 10.37
CA LEU A 242 9.68 20.12 11.44
C LEU A 242 10.81 20.19 12.48
N ARG A 243 12.03 20.59 12.07
CA ARG A 243 13.19 20.69 12.97
C ARG A 243 13.34 22.07 13.63
N SER A 244 12.76 23.10 13.05
CA SER A 244 12.95 24.50 13.49
C SER A 244 12.04 24.92 14.66
N GLY A 245 11.09 24.09 15.10
CA GLY A 245 10.06 24.43 16.07
C GLY A 245 8.87 25.21 15.50
N MET A 246 8.91 25.58 14.22
CA MET A 246 7.87 26.34 13.53
C MET A 246 6.50 25.67 13.56
N VAL A 247 6.48 24.35 13.43
CA VAL A 247 5.25 23.53 13.49
C VAL A 247 4.58 23.67 14.85
N ASP A 248 5.35 23.60 15.93
CA ASP A 248 4.82 23.70 17.30
C ASP A 248 4.29 25.12 17.58
N ASP A 249 5.01 26.14 17.11
CA ASP A 249 4.55 27.53 17.17
C ASP A 249 3.24 27.74 16.42
N PHE A 250 3.13 27.22 15.20
CA PHE A 250 1.92 27.31 14.38
C PHE A 250 0.73 26.63 15.09
N LEU A 251 0.90 25.40 15.55
CA LEU A 251 -0.13 24.62 16.21
C LEU A 251 -0.59 25.27 17.53
N SER A 252 0.35 25.74 18.36
CA SER A 252 0.02 26.41 19.62
C SER A 252 -0.82 27.65 19.40
N ARG A 253 -0.48 28.46 18.40
CA ARG A 253 -1.21 29.69 18.05
C ARG A 253 -2.56 29.41 17.39
N LYS A 254 -2.66 28.36 16.54
CA LYS A 254 -3.94 27.94 15.96
C LYS A 254 -4.95 27.55 17.04
N HIS A 255 -4.50 26.83 18.06
CA HIS A 255 -5.37 26.31 19.12
C HIS A 255 -5.52 27.26 20.33
N ASP A 256 -4.84 28.39 20.33
CA ASP A 256 -4.99 29.38 21.38
C ASP A 256 -6.39 30.00 21.33
N VAL A 257 -7.15 29.80 22.40
CA VAL A 257 -8.50 30.36 22.57
C VAL A 257 -8.47 31.90 22.59
N ASN A 258 -7.34 32.49 23.03
CA ASN A 258 -7.10 33.93 23.07
C ASN A 258 -6.21 34.39 21.90
N LYS A 259 -6.72 34.32 20.67
CA LYS A 259 -6.02 34.84 19.46
C LYS A 259 -5.53 36.30 19.58
N ALA A 260 -5.94 37.02 20.63
CA ALA A 260 -5.52 38.38 20.94
C ALA A 260 -4.02 38.49 21.30
N HIS A 261 -3.33 37.41 21.62
CA HIS A 261 -1.91 37.39 21.99
C HIS A 261 -0.95 37.00 20.85
N ILE A 262 -1.46 36.79 19.61
CA ILE A 262 -0.60 36.49 18.48
C ILE A 262 0.26 37.72 18.14
N ASP A 263 1.58 37.55 18.24
CA ASP A 263 2.55 38.59 17.81
C ASP A 263 2.69 38.55 16.27
N TYR A 264 2.11 39.58 15.62
CA TYR A 264 2.23 39.75 14.16
C TYR A 264 3.52 40.56 13.79
N LEU A 265 4.43 40.76 14.71
CA LEU A 265 5.71 41.47 14.55
C LEU A 265 5.56 42.98 14.34
N HIS A 266 4.59 43.44 13.55
CA HIS A 266 4.22 44.81 13.32
C HIS A 266 2.72 44.90 13.00
N PRO A 267 1.99 45.95 13.41
CA PRO A 267 0.56 46.11 13.15
C PRO A 267 0.18 45.96 11.66
N ASP A 268 1.01 46.55 10.77
CA ASP A 268 0.75 46.52 9.31
C ASP A 268 0.94 45.12 8.69
N LEU A 269 1.58 44.20 9.40
CA LEU A 269 1.75 42.82 8.94
C LEU A 269 0.60 41.89 9.35
N LYS A 270 -0.37 42.38 10.12
CA LYS A 270 -1.47 41.56 10.57
C LYS A 270 -2.18 40.87 9.39
N THR A 271 -2.54 41.62 8.35
CA THR A 271 -3.22 41.10 7.15
C THR A 271 -2.41 40.09 6.38
N VAL A 272 -1.08 40.18 6.43
CA VAL A 272 -0.15 39.28 5.75
C VAL A 272 0.01 37.95 6.52
N LEU A 273 0.07 38.05 7.87
CA LEU A 273 0.42 36.92 8.74
C LEU A 273 -0.79 36.29 9.47
N GLU A 274 -1.94 36.93 9.43
CA GLU A 274 -3.16 36.39 10.08
C GLU A 274 -3.55 34.98 9.58
N PRO A 275 -3.50 34.67 8.27
CA PRO A 275 -3.82 33.33 7.77
C PRO A 275 -2.86 32.23 8.26
N THR A 276 -1.69 32.61 8.75
CA THR A 276 -0.65 31.68 9.26
C THR A 276 -0.35 31.92 10.74
N TYR A 277 -1.29 32.54 11.47
CA TYR A 277 -1.18 32.77 12.92
C TYR A 277 0.14 33.47 13.34
N GLY A 278 0.58 34.46 12.55
CA GLY A 278 1.81 35.19 12.82
C GLY A 278 3.13 34.47 12.47
N VAL A 279 3.03 33.30 11.83
CA VAL A 279 4.20 32.55 11.34
C VAL A 279 4.47 32.91 9.89
N ILE A 280 5.73 33.25 9.56
CA ILE A 280 6.14 33.43 8.16
C ILE A 280 6.29 32.03 7.55
N LEU A 281 5.42 31.62 6.65
CA LEU A 281 5.35 30.26 6.09
C LEU A 281 5.60 30.24 4.57
N TYR A 282 5.19 31.27 3.86
CA TYR A 282 5.25 31.34 2.41
C TYR A 282 6.26 32.35 1.89
N GLN A 283 6.85 32.05 0.73
CA GLN A 283 7.75 32.98 0.03
C GLN A 283 7.03 34.28 -0.32
N GLU A 284 5.76 34.21 -0.66
CA GLU A 284 4.90 35.37 -0.93
C GLU A 284 4.76 36.28 0.29
N GLN A 285 4.73 35.73 1.50
CA GLN A 285 4.69 36.56 2.73
C GLN A 285 5.99 37.33 2.91
N VAL A 286 7.14 36.76 2.59
CA VAL A 286 8.43 37.49 2.61
C VAL A 286 8.39 38.68 1.65
N MET A 287 7.88 38.46 0.44
CA MET A 287 7.72 39.54 -0.55
C MET A 287 6.75 40.62 -0.06
N GLN A 288 5.60 40.22 0.49
CA GLN A 288 4.60 41.17 1.02
C GLN A 288 5.12 41.94 2.22
N ILE A 289 5.87 41.32 3.13
CA ILE A 289 6.52 42.00 4.26
C ILE A 289 7.47 43.08 3.75
N ALA A 290 8.30 42.77 2.75
CA ALA A 290 9.22 43.74 2.16
C ALA A 290 8.47 44.91 1.48
N GLN A 291 7.38 44.66 0.80
CA GLN A 291 6.55 45.69 0.17
C GLN A 291 5.85 46.57 1.21
N VAL A 292 5.21 45.96 2.21
CA VAL A 292 4.42 46.70 3.21
C VAL A 292 5.30 47.54 4.10
N LEU A 293 6.37 46.99 4.66
CA LEU A 293 7.21 47.68 5.63
C LEU A 293 8.29 48.54 4.98
N ALA A 294 8.98 48.03 3.97
CA ALA A 294 10.15 48.69 3.40
C ALA A 294 9.90 49.30 2.02
N GLY A 295 8.68 49.20 1.48
CA GLY A 295 8.30 49.85 0.23
C GLY A 295 8.91 49.26 -1.04
N TYR A 296 9.28 48.02 -1.00
CA TYR A 296 9.78 47.34 -2.18
C TYR A 296 8.78 47.34 -3.33
N THR A 297 9.27 47.46 -4.55
CA THR A 297 8.49 47.11 -5.72
C THR A 297 8.31 45.58 -5.78
N LEU A 298 7.35 45.09 -6.55
CA LEU A 298 7.17 43.65 -6.73
C LEU A 298 8.45 42.95 -7.25
N GLY A 299 9.12 43.58 -8.24
CA GLY A 299 10.39 43.07 -8.77
C GLY A 299 11.53 43.09 -7.75
N GLY A 300 11.64 44.13 -6.92
CA GLY A 300 12.61 44.21 -5.82
C GLY A 300 12.36 43.14 -4.76
N ALA A 301 11.11 42.91 -4.40
CA ALA A 301 10.73 41.84 -3.47
C ALA A 301 11.04 40.46 -4.02
N ASP A 302 10.88 40.22 -5.32
CA ASP A 302 11.28 38.98 -5.97
C ASP A 302 12.80 38.77 -5.97
N LEU A 303 13.58 39.82 -6.19
CA LEU A 303 15.05 39.75 -6.05
C LEU A 303 15.46 39.38 -4.63
N LEU A 304 14.85 39.98 -3.60
CA LEU A 304 15.08 39.59 -2.20
C LEU A 304 14.74 38.10 -1.98
N ARG A 305 13.58 37.64 -2.43
CA ARG A 305 13.16 36.23 -2.33
C ARG A 305 14.18 35.28 -3.00
N ARG A 306 14.69 35.64 -4.19
CA ARG A 306 15.67 34.82 -4.92
C ARG A 306 17.02 34.79 -4.22
N ALA A 307 17.51 35.96 -3.68
CA ALA A 307 18.74 36.01 -2.91
C ALA A 307 18.67 35.11 -1.69
N MET A 308 17.54 35.16 -0.98
CA MET A 308 17.26 34.30 0.15
C MET A 308 17.27 32.82 -0.22
N GLY A 309 16.57 32.43 -1.30
CA GLY A 309 16.48 31.03 -1.75
C GLY A 309 17.81 30.45 -2.23
N LYS A 310 18.68 31.26 -2.84
CA LYS A 310 20.03 30.87 -3.30
C LYS A 310 21.11 30.95 -2.23
N LYS A 311 20.79 31.48 -1.04
CA LYS A 311 21.74 31.76 0.06
C LYS A 311 22.91 32.62 -0.40
N ASP A 312 22.64 33.60 -1.26
CA ASP A 312 23.63 34.55 -1.75
C ASP A 312 23.95 35.56 -0.66
N THR A 313 25.03 35.34 0.08
CA THR A 313 25.41 36.14 1.25
C THR A 313 25.73 37.57 0.92
N GLU A 314 26.28 37.84 -0.27
CA GLU A 314 26.62 39.18 -0.70
C GLU A 314 25.37 40.00 -1.06
N GLU A 315 24.46 39.39 -1.83
CA GLU A 315 23.19 40.01 -2.18
C GLU A 315 22.29 40.17 -0.94
N MET A 316 22.31 39.20 -0.02
CA MET A 316 21.57 39.29 1.25
C MET A 316 22.01 40.48 2.11
N ALA A 317 23.33 40.78 2.18
CA ALA A 317 23.82 41.92 2.91
C ALA A 317 23.32 43.24 2.31
N LYS A 318 23.32 43.35 0.98
CA LYS A 318 22.76 44.52 0.26
C LYS A 318 21.25 44.66 0.51
N GLN A 319 20.51 43.55 0.42
CA GLN A 319 19.08 43.57 0.63
C GLN A 319 18.71 43.91 2.08
N ARG A 320 19.53 43.54 3.06
CA ARG A 320 19.36 43.94 4.47
C ARG A 320 19.44 45.44 4.63
N GLU A 321 20.44 46.12 4.04
CA GLU A 321 20.57 47.57 4.10
C GLU A 321 19.36 48.26 3.48
N VAL A 322 18.96 47.85 2.26
CA VAL A 322 17.79 48.39 1.56
C VAL A 322 16.50 48.23 2.37
N PHE A 323 16.31 47.05 2.98
CA PHE A 323 15.12 46.80 3.81
C PHE A 323 15.09 47.68 5.04
N LEU A 324 16.20 47.79 5.79
CA LEU A 324 16.29 48.61 6.99
C LEU A 324 16.09 50.08 6.70
N GLU A 325 16.72 50.64 5.63
CA GLU A 325 16.55 52.00 5.20
C GLU A 325 15.10 52.30 4.79
N GLY A 326 14.53 51.40 3.96
CA GLY A 326 13.14 51.53 3.51
C GLY A 326 12.14 51.48 4.67
N ALA A 327 12.31 50.54 5.61
CA ALA A 327 11.41 50.41 6.76
C ALA A 327 11.51 51.56 7.75
N THR A 328 12.73 52.01 8.06
CA THR A 328 12.94 53.16 8.97
C THR A 328 12.43 54.46 8.38
N SER A 329 12.57 54.67 7.07
CA SER A 329 12.03 55.85 6.38
C SER A 329 10.48 55.90 6.43
N ARG A 330 9.84 54.79 6.64
CA ARG A 330 8.38 54.64 6.78
C ARG A 330 7.90 54.60 8.24
N GLY A 331 8.82 54.87 9.20
CA GLY A 331 8.49 55.00 10.62
C GLY A 331 8.54 53.69 11.40
N VAL A 332 9.03 52.59 10.84
CA VAL A 332 9.25 51.33 11.57
C VAL A 332 10.51 51.50 12.43
N GLU A 333 10.42 51.15 13.72
CA GLU A 333 11.58 51.19 14.62
C GLU A 333 12.71 50.28 14.09
N ALA A 334 13.95 50.79 14.04
CA ALA A 334 15.10 50.08 13.51
C ALA A 334 15.32 48.71 14.17
N LYS A 335 15.11 48.59 15.48
CA LYS A 335 15.18 47.30 16.21
C LYS A 335 14.14 46.31 15.74
N THR A 336 12.91 46.75 15.50
CA THR A 336 11.80 45.93 14.99
C THR A 336 12.09 45.52 13.54
N ALA A 337 12.54 46.44 12.68
CA ALA A 337 12.92 46.15 11.30
C ALA A 337 14.04 45.10 11.22
N THR A 338 15.10 45.24 12.06
CA THR A 338 16.18 44.26 12.14
C THR A 338 15.65 42.88 12.55
N ARG A 339 14.85 42.81 13.61
CA ARG A 339 14.24 41.55 14.07
C ARG A 339 13.40 40.88 12.97
N ILE A 340 12.62 41.66 12.25
CA ILE A 340 11.78 41.12 11.16
C ILE A 340 12.64 40.58 10.01
N PHE A 341 13.71 41.32 9.62
CA PHE A 341 14.61 40.85 8.59
C PHE A 341 15.34 39.58 9.00
N ASP A 342 15.83 39.46 10.23
CA ASP A 342 16.48 38.28 10.77
C ASP A 342 15.53 37.06 10.75
N LEU A 343 14.23 37.26 11.05
CA LEU A 343 13.21 36.22 10.94
C LEU A 343 12.97 35.84 9.49
N MET A 344 12.90 36.80 8.54
CA MET A 344 12.76 36.51 7.12
C MET A 344 13.96 35.75 6.59
N GLU A 345 15.18 36.11 6.97
CA GLU A 345 16.41 35.42 6.56
C GLU A 345 16.47 34.00 7.08
N LYS A 346 16.21 33.80 8.37
CA LYS A 346 16.12 32.46 8.97
C LYS A 346 15.04 31.61 8.30
N PHE A 347 13.93 32.22 7.93
CA PHE A 347 12.78 31.57 7.33
C PHE A 347 13.00 31.27 5.84
N ALA A 348 13.73 32.07 5.12
CA ALA A 348 14.00 31.95 3.69
C ALA A 348 14.65 30.59 3.30
N GLU A 349 15.36 29.95 4.26
CA GLU A 349 15.87 28.60 4.08
C GLU A 349 14.74 27.57 3.87
N TYR A 350 13.52 27.86 4.35
CA TYR A 350 12.40 26.92 4.41
C TYR A 350 11.12 27.43 3.75
N GLY A 351 11.13 28.67 3.23
CA GLY A 351 9.99 29.32 2.59
C GLY A 351 9.41 28.48 1.44
N PHE A 352 8.09 28.29 1.43
CA PHE A 352 7.41 27.50 0.43
C PHE A 352 6.56 28.37 -0.50
N ASN A 353 6.40 27.96 -1.74
CA ASN A 353 5.50 28.64 -2.67
C ASN A 353 4.04 28.39 -2.28
N LYS A 354 3.28 29.45 -1.99
CA LYS A 354 1.88 29.34 -1.58
C LYS A 354 0.99 28.78 -2.69
N SER A 355 1.26 29.17 -3.95
CA SER A 355 0.47 28.71 -5.10
C SER A 355 0.59 27.20 -5.29
N HIS A 356 1.80 26.64 -5.15
CA HIS A 356 2.02 25.21 -5.16
C HIS A 356 1.28 24.51 -4.00
N SER A 357 1.41 25.05 -2.77
CA SER A 357 0.68 24.51 -1.61
C SER A 357 -0.83 24.49 -1.83
N ALA A 358 -1.39 25.57 -2.37
CA ALA A 358 -2.83 25.69 -2.60
C ALA A 358 -3.32 24.71 -3.65
N ALA A 359 -2.60 24.55 -4.76
CA ALA A 359 -2.94 23.59 -5.82
C ALA A 359 -2.94 22.14 -5.28
N TYR A 360 -1.93 21.76 -4.51
CA TYR A 360 -1.84 20.42 -3.92
C TYR A 360 -2.83 20.20 -2.77
N ALA A 361 -3.10 21.24 -1.96
CA ALA A 361 -4.14 21.20 -0.95
C ALA A 361 -5.53 21.01 -1.56
N LEU A 362 -5.79 21.56 -2.75
CA LEU A 362 -7.04 21.33 -3.47
C LEU A 362 -7.22 19.85 -3.81
N LEU A 363 -6.19 19.17 -4.31
CA LEU A 363 -6.25 17.74 -4.58
C LEU A 363 -6.41 16.92 -3.28
N SER A 364 -5.77 17.34 -2.18
CA SER A 364 -5.96 16.72 -0.88
C SER A 364 -7.42 16.86 -0.42
N TYR A 365 -8.00 18.04 -0.60
CA TYR A 365 -9.40 18.30 -0.26
C TYR A 365 -10.37 17.51 -1.15
N GLN A 366 -10.16 17.51 -2.47
CA GLN A 366 -10.98 16.76 -3.42
C GLN A 366 -10.97 15.25 -3.13
N THR A 367 -9.80 14.69 -2.84
CA THR A 367 -9.69 13.27 -2.47
C THR A 367 -10.32 12.97 -1.11
N ALA A 368 -10.24 13.88 -0.15
CA ALA A 368 -10.92 13.76 1.14
C ALA A 368 -12.45 13.86 0.98
N TYR A 369 -12.93 14.79 0.15
CA TYR A 369 -14.36 14.95 -0.17
C TYR A 369 -14.93 13.68 -0.82
N LEU A 370 -14.27 13.17 -1.87
CA LEU A 370 -14.68 11.93 -2.52
C LEU A 370 -14.72 10.75 -1.53
N LYS A 371 -13.74 10.66 -0.65
CA LYS A 371 -13.71 9.63 0.39
C LYS A 371 -14.82 9.80 1.42
N ALA A 372 -15.17 11.03 1.79
CA ALA A 372 -16.22 11.31 2.77
C ALA A 372 -17.63 11.06 2.22
N HIS A 373 -17.89 11.45 0.97
CA HIS A 373 -19.22 11.40 0.35
C HIS A 373 -19.46 10.15 -0.50
N HIS A 374 -18.42 9.67 -1.21
CA HIS A 374 -18.48 8.56 -2.16
C HIS A 374 -17.38 7.53 -1.87
N PRO A 375 -17.32 6.97 -0.64
CA PRO A 375 -16.19 6.15 -0.20
C PRO A 375 -15.96 4.91 -1.07
N ALA A 376 -17.00 4.22 -1.54
CA ALA A 376 -16.87 3.03 -2.37
C ALA A 376 -16.22 3.37 -3.73
N ALA A 377 -16.70 4.41 -4.42
CA ALA A 377 -16.16 4.85 -5.70
C ALA A 377 -14.70 5.33 -5.56
N PHE A 378 -14.41 6.12 -4.53
CA PHE A 378 -13.05 6.60 -4.27
C PHE A 378 -12.09 5.47 -3.94
N MET A 379 -12.46 4.54 -3.06
CA MET A 379 -11.60 3.43 -2.66
C MET A 379 -11.39 2.44 -3.80
N ALA A 380 -12.40 2.17 -4.64
CA ALA A 380 -12.25 1.37 -5.85
C ALA A 380 -11.25 2.00 -6.84
N ALA A 381 -11.35 3.32 -7.06
CA ALA A 381 -10.39 4.06 -7.88
C ALA A 381 -8.96 4.03 -7.30
N ALA A 382 -8.82 4.19 -5.97
CA ALA A 382 -7.53 4.12 -5.29
C ALA A 382 -6.90 2.73 -5.39
N MET A 383 -7.68 1.65 -5.22
CA MET A 383 -7.21 0.26 -5.41
C MET A 383 -6.84 0.00 -6.87
N SER A 384 -7.60 0.52 -7.83
CA SER A 384 -7.32 0.40 -9.26
C SER A 384 -6.00 1.06 -9.66
N ALA A 385 -5.65 2.14 -9.01
CA ALA A 385 -4.39 2.83 -9.24
C ALA A 385 -3.16 2.09 -8.66
N ASP A 386 -3.35 1.09 -7.82
CA ASP A 386 -2.32 0.30 -7.14
C ASP A 386 -2.38 -1.21 -7.46
N LEU A 387 -2.91 -1.60 -8.65
CA LEU A 387 -3.08 -3.02 -9.04
C LEU A 387 -1.81 -3.86 -8.86
N ASP A 388 -0.65 -3.31 -9.18
CA ASP A 388 0.65 -4.00 -9.10
C ASP A 388 1.29 -3.94 -7.71
N HIS A 389 0.67 -3.25 -6.74
CA HIS A 389 1.22 -3.00 -5.41
C HIS A 389 0.40 -3.69 -4.33
N THR A 390 0.58 -5.00 -4.19
CA THR A 390 -0.17 -5.84 -3.24
C THR A 390 -0.18 -5.28 -1.80
N ASP A 391 0.96 -4.79 -1.30
CA ASP A 391 1.04 -4.24 0.07
C ASP A 391 0.13 -3.02 0.26
N ARG A 392 0.01 -2.18 -0.79
CA ARG A 392 -0.93 -1.05 -0.77
C ARG A 392 -2.37 -1.51 -0.84
N LEU A 393 -2.68 -2.50 -1.69
CA LEU A 393 -4.03 -3.10 -1.76
C LEU A 393 -4.48 -3.63 -0.39
N VAL A 394 -3.60 -4.32 0.33
CA VAL A 394 -3.87 -4.81 1.69
C VAL A 394 -4.20 -3.66 2.65
N MET A 395 -3.40 -2.58 2.63
CA MET A 395 -3.66 -1.42 3.50
C MET A 395 -4.97 -0.70 3.16
N VAL A 396 -5.30 -0.58 1.87
CA VAL A 396 -6.54 0.06 1.40
C VAL A 396 -7.75 -0.81 1.73
N LYS A 397 -7.65 -2.15 1.56
CA LYS A 397 -8.68 -3.11 1.98
C LYS A 397 -9.00 -2.99 3.48
N ASP A 398 -7.97 -2.90 4.34
CA ASP A 398 -8.17 -2.73 5.78
C ASP A 398 -8.91 -1.41 6.11
N ASP A 399 -8.64 -0.36 5.35
CA ASP A 399 -9.34 0.92 5.50
C ASP A 399 -10.80 0.84 5.01
N CYS A 400 -11.05 0.14 3.88
CA CYS A 400 -12.40 -0.16 3.40
C CYS A 400 -13.24 -0.85 4.48
N ARG A 401 -12.68 -1.88 5.14
CA ARG A 401 -13.35 -2.58 6.24
C ARG A 401 -13.70 -1.63 7.41
N LYS A 402 -12.79 -0.73 7.79
CA LYS A 402 -13.03 0.28 8.83
C LYS A 402 -14.11 1.31 8.44
N LEU A 403 -14.27 1.55 7.16
CA LEU A 403 -15.34 2.39 6.61
C LEU A 403 -16.66 1.63 6.45
N GLY A 404 -16.73 0.34 6.75
CA GLY A 404 -17.90 -0.51 6.57
C GLY A 404 -18.20 -0.86 5.12
N LEU A 405 -17.22 -0.69 4.21
CA LEU A 405 -17.37 -1.02 2.80
C LEU A 405 -17.21 -2.52 2.58
N LYS A 406 -18.11 -3.09 1.79
CA LYS A 406 -18.05 -4.48 1.38
C LYS A 406 -17.18 -4.61 0.12
N LEU A 407 -16.20 -5.51 0.15
CA LEU A 407 -15.38 -5.88 -1.00
C LEU A 407 -15.75 -7.30 -1.41
N LEU A 408 -16.30 -7.45 -2.60
CA LEU A 408 -16.70 -8.73 -3.18
C LEU A 408 -15.50 -9.41 -3.83
N VAL A 409 -15.53 -10.77 -3.85
CA VAL A 409 -14.56 -11.56 -4.61
C VAL A 409 -14.64 -11.23 -6.10
N PRO A 410 -13.56 -11.46 -6.88
CA PRO A 410 -13.65 -11.32 -8.32
C PRO A 410 -14.71 -12.27 -8.89
N ASP A 411 -15.39 -11.85 -9.97
CA ASP A 411 -16.42 -12.60 -10.65
C ASP A 411 -16.25 -12.43 -12.18
N ILE A 412 -16.04 -13.52 -12.90
CA ILE A 412 -15.83 -13.52 -14.34
C ILE A 412 -16.98 -12.86 -15.10
N ASN A 413 -18.21 -12.92 -14.54
CA ASN A 413 -19.42 -12.40 -15.13
C ASN A 413 -19.73 -10.94 -14.75
N GLN A 414 -19.01 -10.37 -13.76
CA GLN A 414 -19.27 -9.02 -13.27
C GLN A 414 -18.03 -8.13 -13.30
N SER A 415 -16.88 -8.65 -12.85
CA SER A 415 -15.66 -7.86 -12.69
C SER A 415 -15.15 -7.29 -14.02
N GLN A 416 -14.58 -6.10 -13.91
CA GLN A 416 -13.82 -5.42 -14.97
C GLN A 416 -12.31 -5.61 -14.71
N TYR A 417 -11.47 -5.01 -15.56
CA TYR A 417 -10.03 -4.98 -15.31
C TYR A 417 -9.68 -4.24 -14.01
N LEU A 418 -10.27 -3.07 -13.80
CA LEU A 418 -10.15 -2.26 -12.61
C LEU A 418 -11.18 -2.69 -11.55
N PHE A 419 -10.95 -2.29 -10.29
CA PHE A 419 -11.99 -2.36 -9.26
C PHE A 419 -13.18 -1.50 -9.67
N SER A 420 -14.38 -1.97 -9.37
CA SER A 420 -15.63 -1.28 -9.70
C SER A 420 -16.57 -1.27 -8.50
N VAL A 421 -17.70 -0.60 -8.64
CA VAL A 421 -18.76 -0.57 -7.63
C VAL A 421 -20.03 -1.07 -8.29
N ASP A 422 -20.74 -1.99 -7.65
CA ASP A 422 -22.01 -2.51 -8.15
C ASP A 422 -23.20 -1.59 -7.80
N ALA A 423 -24.39 -1.96 -8.27
CA ALA A 423 -25.60 -1.19 -8.03
C ALA A 423 -26.01 -1.10 -6.54
N ASP A 424 -25.55 -2.04 -5.72
CA ASP A 424 -25.81 -2.08 -4.27
C ASP A 424 -24.77 -1.27 -3.47
N GLY A 425 -23.79 -0.67 -4.15
CA GLY A 425 -22.71 0.11 -3.54
C GLY A 425 -21.58 -0.74 -2.98
N ALA A 426 -21.53 -2.04 -3.27
CA ALA A 426 -20.41 -2.89 -2.90
C ALA A 426 -19.27 -2.78 -3.92
N MET A 427 -18.04 -2.78 -3.43
CA MET A 427 -16.86 -2.81 -4.28
C MET A 427 -16.65 -4.20 -4.86
N VAL A 428 -16.36 -4.30 -6.14
CA VAL A 428 -16.09 -5.55 -6.87
C VAL A 428 -14.60 -5.62 -7.19
N TYR A 429 -13.98 -6.76 -6.86
CA TYR A 429 -12.56 -6.97 -7.09
C TYR A 429 -12.23 -6.98 -8.59
N GLY A 430 -11.23 -6.20 -9.01
CA GLY A 430 -10.81 -6.11 -10.42
C GLY A 430 -10.04 -7.35 -10.86
N LEU A 431 -10.35 -7.91 -12.03
CA LEU A 431 -9.63 -9.07 -12.58
C LEU A 431 -8.15 -8.75 -12.84
N GLY A 432 -7.81 -7.51 -13.15
CA GLY A 432 -6.43 -7.07 -13.35
C GLY A 432 -5.56 -7.09 -12.09
N ALA A 433 -6.16 -7.16 -10.90
CA ALA A 433 -5.45 -7.29 -9.64
C ALA A 433 -5.13 -8.75 -9.28
N ILE A 434 -5.62 -9.74 -10.05
CA ILE A 434 -5.26 -11.14 -9.91
C ILE A 434 -3.87 -11.35 -10.51
N LYS A 435 -2.94 -11.92 -9.75
CA LYS A 435 -1.56 -12.12 -10.20
C LYS A 435 -1.49 -12.98 -11.46
N GLY A 436 -0.80 -12.48 -12.47
CA GLY A 436 -0.64 -13.17 -13.75
C GLY A 436 -1.81 -13.00 -14.71
N VAL A 437 -2.79 -12.16 -14.39
CA VAL A 437 -3.91 -11.82 -15.28
C VAL A 437 -3.66 -10.46 -15.93
N GLY A 438 -3.26 -10.47 -17.18
CA GLY A 438 -2.97 -9.26 -17.96
C GLY A 438 -4.21 -8.61 -18.56
N LYS A 439 -4.09 -7.33 -18.93
CA LYS A 439 -5.19 -6.56 -19.54
C LYS A 439 -5.77 -7.24 -20.78
N GLY A 440 -4.94 -7.77 -21.68
CA GLY A 440 -5.41 -8.44 -22.90
C GLY A 440 -6.28 -9.68 -22.62
N ALA A 441 -6.01 -10.41 -21.53
CA ALA A 441 -6.82 -11.53 -21.09
C ALA A 441 -8.20 -11.05 -20.58
N VAL A 442 -8.22 -10.00 -19.76
CA VAL A 442 -9.47 -9.46 -19.22
C VAL A 442 -10.31 -8.82 -20.32
N ASP A 443 -9.69 -8.07 -21.24
CA ASP A 443 -10.39 -7.47 -22.39
C ASP A 443 -11.07 -8.56 -23.25
N ALA A 444 -10.41 -9.71 -23.49
CA ALA A 444 -10.99 -10.83 -24.24
C ALA A 444 -12.22 -11.42 -23.50
N VAL A 445 -12.12 -11.59 -22.18
CA VAL A 445 -13.25 -12.05 -21.33
C VAL A 445 -14.42 -11.07 -21.36
N THR A 446 -14.13 -9.79 -21.19
CA THR A 446 -15.16 -8.75 -21.12
C THR A 446 -15.90 -8.61 -22.46
N LEU A 447 -15.16 -8.54 -23.56
CA LEU A 447 -15.74 -8.44 -24.90
C LEU A 447 -16.63 -9.63 -25.23
N GLU A 448 -16.16 -10.88 -24.90
CA GLU A 448 -16.93 -12.08 -25.14
C GLU A 448 -18.21 -12.13 -24.29
N ARG A 449 -18.12 -11.74 -23.02
CA ARG A 449 -19.26 -11.65 -22.11
C ARG A 449 -20.29 -10.63 -22.58
N GLU A 450 -19.86 -9.47 -23.06
CA GLU A 450 -20.74 -8.40 -23.55
C GLU A 450 -21.44 -8.80 -24.86
N ALA A 451 -20.74 -9.52 -25.74
CA ALA A 451 -21.29 -9.97 -27.02
C ALA A 451 -22.26 -11.14 -26.88
N ASN A 452 -21.94 -12.14 -26.06
CA ASN A 452 -22.61 -13.44 -26.03
C ASN A 452 -23.22 -13.80 -24.67
N GLY A 453 -23.25 -12.83 -23.72
CA GLY A 453 -23.83 -13.03 -22.39
C GLY A 453 -22.92 -13.75 -21.39
N PRO A 454 -23.38 -13.91 -20.14
CA PRO A 454 -22.59 -14.47 -19.05
C PRO A 454 -22.18 -15.92 -19.31
N PHE A 455 -21.03 -16.31 -18.74
CA PHE A 455 -20.55 -17.68 -18.75
C PHE A 455 -21.25 -18.51 -17.67
N ARG A 456 -21.62 -19.76 -18.00
CA ARG A 456 -22.40 -20.65 -17.11
C ARG A 456 -21.57 -21.80 -16.53
N SER A 457 -20.50 -22.24 -17.25
CA SER A 457 -19.67 -23.35 -16.83
C SER A 457 -18.21 -23.16 -17.29
N LEU A 458 -17.31 -23.96 -16.70
CA LEU A 458 -15.88 -23.96 -17.05
C LEU A 458 -15.67 -24.38 -18.54
N GLY A 459 -16.43 -25.41 -18.99
CA GLY A 459 -16.33 -25.88 -20.38
C GLY A 459 -16.78 -24.82 -21.37
N GLU A 460 -17.94 -24.18 -21.13
CA GLU A 460 -18.41 -23.04 -21.94
C GLU A 460 -17.39 -21.88 -21.95
N PHE A 461 -16.86 -21.51 -20.79
CA PHE A 461 -15.87 -20.48 -20.65
C PHE A 461 -14.63 -20.76 -21.52
N CYS A 462 -14.04 -21.97 -21.40
CA CYS A 462 -12.85 -22.33 -22.18
C CYS A 462 -13.11 -22.39 -23.71
N ARG A 463 -14.34 -22.68 -24.15
CA ARG A 463 -14.70 -22.69 -25.59
C ARG A 463 -14.89 -21.31 -26.19
N ARG A 464 -15.43 -20.37 -25.37
CA ARG A 464 -15.81 -19.03 -25.86
C ARG A 464 -14.66 -18.04 -25.81
N VAL A 465 -13.71 -18.22 -24.90
CA VAL A 465 -12.61 -17.26 -24.74
C VAL A 465 -11.42 -17.56 -25.63
N ASP A 466 -10.65 -16.53 -25.97
CA ASP A 466 -9.40 -16.66 -26.73
C ASP A 466 -8.28 -17.24 -25.85
N LEU A 467 -8.01 -18.54 -26.01
CA LEU A 467 -7.00 -19.27 -25.25
C LEU A 467 -5.55 -18.88 -25.58
N GLU A 468 -5.29 -18.11 -26.65
CA GLU A 468 -3.98 -17.53 -26.90
C GLU A 468 -3.68 -16.39 -25.91
N LYS A 469 -4.72 -15.68 -25.45
CA LYS A 469 -4.62 -14.62 -24.44
C LYS A 469 -4.77 -15.11 -23.02
N LEU A 470 -5.54 -16.20 -22.81
CA LEU A 470 -5.80 -16.82 -21.51
C LEU A 470 -5.05 -18.16 -21.39
N ASN A 471 -3.77 -18.10 -21.04
CA ASN A 471 -3.00 -19.32 -20.84
C ASN A 471 -3.45 -20.08 -19.55
N ARG A 472 -3.02 -21.35 -19.44
CA ARG A 472 -3.38 -22.21 -18.30
C ARG A 472 -3.11 -21.56 -16.93
N ARG A 473 -1.98 -20.87 -16.75
CA ARG A 473 -1.63 -20.22 -15.47
C ARG A 473 -2.61 -19.10 -15.11
N THR A 474 -3.04 -18.32 -16.11
CA THR A 474 -4.07 -17.28 -15.95
C THR A 474 -5.38 -17.88 -15.46
N LEU A 475 -5.82 -18.99 -16.06
CA LEU A 475 -7.04 -19.70 -15.67
C LEU A 475 -6.94 -20.31 -14.26
N GLU A 476 -5.81 -20.92 -13.92
CA GLU A 476 -5.54 -21.43 -12.57
C GLU A 476 -5.61 -20.30 -11.52
N ALA A 477 -5.05 -19.13 -11.84
CA ALA A 477 -5.11 -17.95 -10.95
C ALA A 477 -6.55 -17.42 -10.80
N MET A 478 -7.33 -17.39 -11.89
CA MET A 478 -8.75 -17.01 -11.84
C MET A 478 -9.59 -17.99 -10.99
N ILE A 479 -9.34 -19.29 -11.09
CA ILE A 479 -10.01 -20.29 -10.24
C ILE A 479 -9.64 -20.08 -8.77
N LYS A 480 -8.35 -20.02 -8.47
CA LYS A 480 -7.84 -19.85 -7.10
C LYS A 480 -8.34 -18.56 -6.44
N SER A 481 -8.51 -17.49 -7.22
CA SER A 481 -9.02 -16.20 -6.74
C SER A 481 -10.52 -16.17 -6.46
N GLY A 482 -11.27 -17.15 -6.93
CA GLY A 482 -12.73 -17.21 -6.81
C GLY A 482 -13.48 -16.56 -7.97
N ALA A 483 -12.81 -16.13 -9.04
CA ALA A 483 -13.46 -15.49 -10.18
C ALA A 483 -14.51 -16.38 -10.89
N LEU A 484 -14.44 -17.69 -10.70
CA LEU A 484 -15.35 -18.68 -11.27
C LEU A 484 -16.30 -19.35 -10.25
N ASP A 485 -16.38 -18.84 -9.01
CA ASP A 485 -17.23 -19.42 -7.95
C ASP A 485 -18.72 -19.47 -8.33
N LYS A 486 -19.17 -18.58 -9.23
CA LYS A 486 -20.55 -18.52 -9.73
C LYS A 486 -20.95 -19.75 -10.58
N PHE A 487 -19.99 -20.57 -10.99
CA PHE A 487 -20.30 -21.85 -11.66
C PHE A 487 -20.85 -22.93 -10.72
N GLY A 488 -20.90 -22.68 -9.40
CA GLY A 488 -21.51 -23.58 -8.43
C GLY A 488 -20.68 -24.80 -8.03
N CYS A 489 -19.45 -24.91 -8.56
CA CYS A 489 -18.49 -25.97 -8.23
C CYS A 489 -17.46 -25.49 -7.22
N SER A 490 -16.86 -26.41 -6.43
CA SER A 490 -15.72 -26.05 -5.58
C SER A 490 -14.52 -25.60 -6.42
N ARG A 491 -13.70 -24.69 -5.90
CA ARG A 491 -12.47 -24.23 -6.61
C ARG A 491 -11.53 -25.39 -6.90
N ARG A 492 -11.44 -26.36 -5.98
CA ARG A 492 -10.67 -27.60 -6.16
C ARG A 492 -11.19 -28.39 -7.35
N GLN A 493 -12.50 -28.58 -7.45
CA GLN A 493 -13.13 -29.28 -8.55
C GLN A 493 -12.88 -28.61 -9.90
N LEU A 494 -12.99 -27.28 -9.98
CA LEU A 494 -12.70 -26.50 -11.19
C LEU A 494 -11.22 -26.65 -11.60
N LEU A 495 -10.30 -26.62 -10.65
CA LEU A 495 -8.87 -26.75 -10.92
C LEU A 495 -8.50 -28.14 -11.47
N GLU A 496 -9.08 -29.20 -10.91
CA GLU A 496 -8.86 -30.59 -11.38
C GLU A 496 -9.48 -30.81 -12.76
N ALA A 497 -10.60 -30.17 -13.08
CA ALA A 497 -11.29 -30.30 -14.36
C ALA A 497 -10.64 -29.43 -15.48
N LEU A 498 -9.84 -28.42 -15.13
CA LEU A 498 -9.27 -27.47 -16.10
C LEU A 498 -8.47 -28.11 -17.24
N PRO A 499 -7.56 -29.10 -16.99
CA PRO A 499 -6.81 -29.75 -18.07
C PRO A 499 -7.66 -30.41 -19.12
N GLU A 500 -8.81 -30.98 -18.72
CA GLU A 500 -9.76 -31.65 -19.63
C GLU A 500 -10.58 -30.60 -20.41
N ALA A 501 -11.08 -29.59 -19.72
CA ALA A 501 -11.81 -28.49 -20.36
C ALA A 501 -10.97 -27.79 -21.46
N LEU A 502 -9.68 -27.56 -21.20
CA LEU A 502 -8.76 -26.99 -22.18
C LEU A 502 -8.52 -27.93 -23.39
N ARG A 503 -8.36 -29.23 -23.14
CA ARG A 503 -8.18 -30.20 -24.23
C ARG A 503 -9.41 -30.27 -25.14
N THR A 504 -10.59 -30.27 -24.55
CA THR A 504 -11.85 -30.31 -25.29
C THR A 504 -12.02 -29.04 -26.12
N ALA A 505 -11.78 -27.86 -25.54
CA ALA A 505 -11.86 -26.58 -26.24
C ALA A 505 -10.86 -26.49 -27.41
N ASP A 506 -9.60 -26.96 -27.24
CA ASP A 506 -8.61 -26.98 -28.32
C ASP A 506 -9.00 -27.98 -29.44
N GLN A 507 -9.56 -29.13 -29.10
CA GLN A 507 -10.04 -30.08 -30.11
C GLN A 507 -11.22 -29.52 -30.92
N GLU A 508 -12.19 -28.88 -30.27
CA GLU A 508 -13.33 -28.25 -30.94
C GLU A 508 -12.88 -27.09 -31.85
N ALA A 509 -11.96 -26.24 -31.35
CA ALA A 509 -11.40 -25.13 -32.14
C ALA A 509 -10.68 -25.63 -33.41
N ARG A 510 -9.90 -26.72 -33.31
CA ARG A 510 -9.23 -27.35 -34.46
C ARG A 510 -10.21 -27.97 -35.44
N ALA A 511 -11.26 -28.62 -34.96
CA ALA A 511 -12.31 -29.22 -35.77
C ALA A 511 -13.06 -28.13 -36.59
N GLN A 512 -13.41 -27.01 -35.95
CA GLN A 512 -14.01 -25.87 -36.62
C GLN A 512 -13.09 -25.24 -37.67
N ALA A 513 -11.80 -25.04 -37.35
CA ALA A 513 -10.81 -24.50 -38.30
C ALA A 513 -10.57 -25.42 -39.51
N ALA A 514 -10.71 -26.76 -39.32
CA ALA A 514 -10.58 -27.74 -40.37
C ALA A 514 -11.84 -27.90 -41.26
N GLY A 515 -12.93 -27.16 -40.94
CA GLY A 515 -14.19 -27.22 -41.67
C GLY A 515 -14.88 -28.60 -41.65
N GLN A 516 -14.54 -29.45 -40.65
CA GLN A 516 -15.21 -30.73 -40.43
C GLN A 516 -16.51 -30.50 -39.66
N PRO A 517 -17.71 -30.68 -40.29
CA PRO A 517 -18.93 -30.70 -39.50
C PRO A 517 -18.86 -31.83 -38.52
N ASP A 518 -19.35 -31.58 -37.30
CA ASP A 518 -19.45 -32.54 -36.24
C ASP A 518 -20.11 -33.85 -36.72
N PHE A 519 -19.32 -34.92 -36.86
CA PHE A 519 -19.80 -36.18 -37.43
C PHE A 519 -20.77 -36.92 -36.48
N PHE A 520 -20.88 -36.45 -35.25
CA PHE A 520 -21.82 -36.90 -34.23
C PHE A 520 -22.93 -35.88 -33.97
N GLY A 521 -23.59 -35.32 -34.96
CA GLY A 521 -24.71 -34.41 -34.93
C GLY A 521 -25.79 -34.66 -33.83
N ILE A 522 -25.39 -34.84 -32.60
CA ILE A 522 -26.19 -34.86 -31.40
C ILE A 522 -25.77 -33.65 -30.56
N VAL A 523 -25.92 -32.45 -31.12
CA VAL A 523 -26.25 -31.29 -30.30
C VAL A 523 -27.79 -31.24 -30.33
N GLU A 524 -28.40 -31.79 -29.32
CA GLU A 524 -29.75 -31.40 -28.94
C GLU A 524 -29.71 -29.88 -28.76
N GLU A 525 -30.47 -29.14 -29.58
CA GLU A 525 -30.61 -27.70 -29.54
C GLU A 525 -31.12 -27.17 -28.18
N ASP A 526 -31.46 -28.05 -27.23
CA ASP A 526 -31.93 -27.74 -25.88
C ASP A 526 -31.26 -28.58 -24.76
N GLY A 527 -30.19 -29.33 -25.04
CA GLY A 527 -29.43 -30.05 -24.02
C GLY A 527 -28.40 -29.14 -23.34
N GLU A 528 -28.67 -28.68 -22.14
CA GLU A 528 -27.64 -28.18 -21.23
C GLU A 528 -26.46 -29.16 -21.22
N PRO A 529 -25.19 -28.74 -21.47
CA PRO A 529 -24.07 -29.65 -21.33
C PRO A 529 -24.08 -30.14 -19.90
N SER A 530 -24.30 -31.44 -19.75
CA SER A 530 -24.43 -32.12 -18.47
C SER A 530 -23.20 -31.77 -17.61
N GLU A 531 -23.36 -30.91 -16.62
CA GLU A 531 -22.42 -30.70 -15.50
C GLU A 531 -22.16 -32.01 -14.72
N SER A 532 -22.87 -33.09 -15.09
CA SER A 532 -22.86 -34.39 -14.42
C SER A 532 -21.58 -35.21 -14.60
N SER A 533 -20.55 -34.74 -15.31
CA SER A 533 -19.29 -35.47 -15.49
C SER A 533 -18.13 -35.02 -14.62
N LEU A 534 -18.24 -33.87 -13.95
CA LEU A 534 -17.17 -33.46 -13.04
C LEU A 534 -17.19 -34.28 -11.75
N PRO A 535 -16.06 -34.88 -11.32
CA PRO A 535 -16.04 -35.61 -10.06
C PRO A 535 -16.43 -34.67 -8.92
N VAL A 536 -17.41 -35.00 -8.12
CA VAL A 536 -17.81 -34.23 -6.94
C VAL A 536 -16.67 -34.30 -5.93
N LEU A 537 -15.87 -33.25 -5.87
CA LEU A 537 -14.77 -33.11 -4.93
C LEU A 537 -15.16 -32.08 -3.85
N ALA A 538 -14.91 -32.47 -2.59
CA ALA A 538 -15.01 -31.51 -1.50
C ALA A 538 -13.98 -30.36 -1.71
N GLU A 539 -14.32 -29.16 -1.25
CA GLU A 539 -13.43 -28.02 -1.28
C GLU A 539 -12.15 -28.30 -0.48
N TRP A 540 -11.11 -27.55 -0.74
CA TRP A 540 -9.89 -27.56 0.06
C TRP A 540 -10.17 -27.32 1.53
N SER A 541 -9.27 -27.75 2.41
CA SER A 541 -9.28 -27.30 3.79
C SER A 541 -9.21 -25.76 3.85
N GLU A 542 -9.77 -25.15 4.89
CA GLU A 542 -9.78 -23.67 5.04
C GLU A 542 -8.37 -23.06 4.88
N ARG A 543 -7.35 -23.73 5.40
CA ARG A 543 -5.95 -23.30 5.25
C ARG A 543 -5.48 -23.33 3.80
N GLU A 544 -5.73 -24.42 3.09
CA GLU A 544 -5.35 -24.56 1.67
C GLU A 544 -6.12 -23.57 0.80
N PHE A 545 -7.42 -23.40 1.09
CA PHE A 545 -8.28 -22.45 0.40
C PHE A 545 -7.73 -21.02 0.51
N LEU A 546 -7.45 -20.56 1.74
CA LEU A 546 -6.88 -19.22 1.98
C LEU A 546 -5.46 -19.09 1.43
N ALA A 547 -4.65 -20.16 1.45
CA ALA A 547 -3.32 -20.15 0.84
C ALA A 547 -3.38 -19.98 -0.69
N ASN A 548 -4.28 -20.69 -1.37
CA ASN A 548 -4.51 -20.56 -2.81
C ASN A 548 -5.08 -19.18 -3.17
N GLU A 549 -6.01 -18.65 -2.36
CA GLU A 549 -6.53 -17.29 -2.54
C GLU A 549 -5.40 -16.24 -2.43
N LYS A 550 -4.56 -16.34 -1.40
CA LYS A 550 -3.42 -15.46 -1.23
C LYS A 550 -2.38 -15.60 -2.34
N GLU A 551 -2.12 -16.80 -2.83
CA GLU A 551 -1.24 -17.00 -3.98
C GLU A 551 -1.72 -16.20 -5.19
N ALA A 552 -3.03 -16.26 -5.49
CA ALA A 552 -3.64 -15.60 -6.64
C ALA A 552 -3.83 -14.08 -6.44
N LEU A 553 -4.33 -13.65 -5.27
CA LEU A 553 -4.67 -12.24 -5.00
C LEU A 553 -3.54 -11.47 -4.30
N GLY A 554 -2.60 -12.17 -3.66
CA GLY A 554 -1.58 -11.57 -2.81
C GLY A 554 -2.08 -11.15 -1.42
N LEU A 555 -3.36 -11.34 -1.14
CA LEU A 555 -4.02 -11.00 0.12
C LEU A 555 -5.09 -12.04 0.48
N TYR A 556 -5.50 -12.05 1.73
CA TYR A 556 -6.65 -12.81 2.20
C TYR A 556 -7.92 -11.96 2.02
N LEU A 557 -8.90 -12.45 1.27
CA LEU A 557 -10.13 -11.70 0.95
C LEU A 557 -11.36 -12.27 1.65
N THR A 558 -11.54 -13.59 1.60
CA THR A 558 -12.73 -14.28 2.10
C THR A 558 -12.67 -14.65 3.57
N GLY A 559 -11.46 -14.69 4.17
CA GLY A 559 -11.23 -15.02 5.57
C GLY A 559 -9.83 -14.65 6.00
N HIS A 560 -9.47 -14.95 7.24
CA HIS A 560 -8.11 -14.75 7.75
C HIS A 560 -7.61 -16.02 8.45
N PRO A 561 -6.34 -16.48 8.22
CA PRO A 561 -5.84 -17.71 8.85
C PRO A 561 -5.92 -17.70 10.38
N PHE A 562 -5.89 -16.53 11.00
CA PHE A 562 -6.03 -16.37 12.44
C PHE A 562 -7.45 -16.70 12.95
N ASP A 563 -8.47 -16.67 12.10
CA ASP A 563 -9.86 -16.96 12.48
C ASP A 563 -10.04 -18.40 12.98
N ALA A 564 -9.25 -19.32 12.44
CA ALA A 564 -9.25 -20.72 12.88
C ALA A 564 -8.80 -20.89 14.35
N VAL A 565 -7.91 -20.02 14.82
CA VAL A 565 -7.35 -20.08 16.18
C VAL A 565 -7.85 -18.97 17.10
N ARG A 566 -8.62 -18.02 16.59
CA ARG A 566 -9.17 -16.88 17.33
C ARG A 566 -9.97 -17.28 18.58
N PRO A 567 -10.82 -18.32 18.56
CA PRO A 567 -11.55 -18.78 19.74
C PRO A 567 -10.64 -19.20 20.89
N ASP A 568 -9.49 -19.78 20.56
CA ASP A 568 -8.50 -20.27 21.53
C ASP A 568 -7.55 -19.14 21.95
N ALA A 569 -7.10 -18.33 21.01
CA ALA A 569 -6.14 -17.26 21.23
C ALA A 569 -6.58 -16.28 22.33
N ARG A 570 -7.87 -15.97 22.46
CA ARG A 570 -8.43 -15.09 23.50
C ARG A 570 -8.10 -15.53 24.96
N PHE A 571 -7.80 -16.82 25.18
CA PHE A 571 -7.40 -17.35 26.48
C PHE A 571 -5.88 -17.46 26.64
N LEU A 572 -5.14 -17.25 25.57
CA LEU A 572 -3.69 -17.45 25.51
C LEU A 572 -2.90 -16.13 25.46
N VAL A 573 -3.57 -15.00 25.14
CA VAL A 573 -2.97 -13.67 24.96
C VAL A 573 -3.61 -12.62 25.87
N ASP A 574 -2.90 -11.52 26.08
CA ASP A 574 -3.36 -10.42 26.95
C ASP A 574 -4.37 -9.48 26.27
N GLY A 575 -4.59 -9.59 24.97
CA GLY A 575 -5.56 -8.79 24.23
C GLY A 575 -5.40 -8.86 22.71
N LYS A 576 -6.28 -8.18 21.99
CA LYS A 576 -6.19 -8.03 20.54
C LYS A 576 -5.06 -7.09 20.16
N LEU A 577 -4.45 -7.31 19.00
CA LEU A 577 -3.35 -6.45 18.53
C LEU A 577 -3.79 -4.99 18.34
N VAL A 578 -5.04 -4.75 17.92
CA VAL A 578 -5.57 -3.40 17.76
C VAL A 578 -5.65 -2.66 19.09
N ASP A 579 -6.03 -3.34 20.16
CA ASP A 579 -6.18 -2.71 21.49
C ASP A 579 -4.82 -2.29 22.05
N ILE A 580 -3.82 -3.17 21.93
CA ILE A 580 -2.44 -2.90 22.35
C ILE A 580 -1.80 -1.80 21.51
N ALA A 581 -1.98 -1.85 20.18
CA ALA A 581 -1.43 -0.84 19.28
C ALA A 581 -2.07 0.54 19.42
N SER A 582 -3.29 0.62 19.94
CA SER A 582 -4.07 1.84 20.15
C SER A 582 -3.97 2.42 21.56
N GLU A 583 -3.22 1.80 22.46
CA GLU A 583 -2.97 2.33 23.79
C GLU A 583 -2.42 3.78 23.70
N PRO A 584 -2.85 4.70 24.57
CA PRO A 584 -2.32 6.06 24.54
C PRO A 584 -0.80 6.06 24.81
N PRO A 585 -0.05 6.97 24.15
CA PRO A 585 1.37 7.09 24.40
C PRO A 585 1.63 7.45 25.87
N PRO A 586 2.79 7.09 26.41
CA PRO A 586 3.16 7.39 27.79
C PRO A 586 3.17 8.90 28.02
N GLN A 587 2.57 9.37 29.14
CA GLN A 587 2.53 10.78 29.49
C GLN A 587 3.91 11.28 29.92
N THR A 588 4.35 12.41 29.37
CA THR A 588 5.51 13.15 29.86
C THR A 588 5.09 13.96 31.08
N VAL A 589 5.70 13.73 32.25
CA VAL A 589 5.50 14.54 33.46
C VAL A 589 6.61 15.57 33.53
N ASN A 590 6.24 16.87 33.59
CA ASN A 590 7.13 18.03 33.78
C ASN A 590 8.18 18.29 32.68
N GLY A 591 7.92 17.93 31.41
CA GLY A 591 8.90 18.18 30.34
C GLY A 591 10.18 17.35 30.41
N GLU A 592 10.39 16.60 31.49
CA GLU A 592 11.44 15.59 31.59
C GLU A 592 10.88 14.22 31.21
N ARG A 593 11.57 13.58 30.29
CA ARG A 593 11.24 12.24 29.81
C ARG A 593 11.45 11.24 30.94
N ASN A 594 10.38 10.68 31.42
CA ASN A 594 10.46 9.63 32.43
C ASN A 594 10.95 8.33 31.79
N TYR A 595 12.26 8.11 31.76
CA TYR A 595 12.89 6.89 31.25
C TYR A 595 12.52 5.62 32.05
N ALA A 596 11.81 5.76 33.16
CA ALA A 596 11.33 4.69 34.00
C ALA A 596 9.89 4.30 33.69
N GLN A 597 9.55 4.02 32.42
CA GLN A 597 8.28 3.37 32.13
C GLN A 597 8.27 1.98 32.75
N PRO A 598 7.18 1.56 33.41
CA PRO A 598 7.06 0.18 33.86
C PRO A 598 7.11 -0.72 32.62
N ARG A 599 8.13 -1.56 32.56
CA ARG A 599 8.26 -2.57 31.52
C ARG A 599 7.13 -3.57 31.69
N ARG A 600 6.04 -3.39 30.94
CA ARG A 600 4.91 -4.32 30.98
C ARG A 600 5.24 -5.52 30.09
N SER A 601 5.22 -6.70 30.70
CA SER A 601 5.26 -7.95 29.95
C SER A 601 3.91 -8.14 29.25
N VAL A 602 3.94 -8.52 27.99
CA VAL A 602 2.74 -8.83 27.20
C VAL A 602 2.94 -10.12 26.43
N THR A 603 1.85 -10.89 26.30
CA THR A 603 1.75 -12.04 25.40
C THR A 603 0.77 -11.71 24.30
N VAL A 604 1.21 -11.78 23.05
CA VAL A 604 0.44 -11.49 21.86
C VAL A 604 0.51 -12.65 20.87
N ALA A 605 -0.50 -12.79 20.02
CA ALA A 605 -0.48 -13.78 18.94
C ALA A 605 -0.88 -13.14 17.61
N GLY A 606 -0.33 -13.63 16.52
CA GLY A 606 -0.67 -13.16 15.17
C GLY A 606 0.01 -13.97 14.09
N LEU A 607 -0.48 -13.79 12.88
CA LEU A 607 0.12 -14.28 11.65
C LEU A 607 1.35 -13.41 11.30
N ILE A 608 2.47 -14.02 10.96
CA ILE A 608 3.66 -13.29 10.51
C ILE A 608 3.44 -12.80 9.07
N LEU A 609 3.19 -11.50 8.90
CA LEU A 609 3.04 -10.89 7.59
C LEU A 609 4.36 -10.59 6.90
N ASP A 610 5.31 -10.04 7.65
CA ASP A 610 6.61 -9.62 7.13
C ASP A 610 7.73 -9.84 8.13
N ILE A 611 8.93 -10.02 7.59
CA ILE A 611 10.17 -10.21 8.35
C ILE A 611 11.21 -9.29 7.71
N SER A 612 11.70 -8.32 8.47
CA SER A 612 12.73 -7.38 8.03
C SER A 612 13.94 -7.43 8.97
N ARG A 613 15.14 -7.29 8.40
CA ARG A 613 16.39 -7.28 9.16
C ARG A 613 17.11 -5.95 8.95
N ARG A 614 17.50 -5.30 10.03
CA ARG A 614 18.35 -4.11 10.01
C ARG A 614 19.47 -4.26 11.03
N GLY A 615 20.68 -4.47 10.56
CA GLY A 615 21.83 -4.76 11.42
C GLY A 615 21.57 -5.97 12.34
N ASN A 616 21.71 -5.78 13.64
CA ASN A 616 21.51 -6.82 14.66
C ASN A 616 20.07 -7.01 15.11
N ARG A 617 19.10 -6.31 14.51
CA ARG A 617 17.68 -6.35 14.88
C ARG A 617 16.86 -6.96 13.75
N VAL A 618 16.07 -7.94 14.08
CA VAL A 618 15.02 -8.49 13.21
C VAL A 618 13.67 -7.99 13.71
N THR A 619 12.86 -7.48 12.81
CA THR A 619 11.49 -7.04 13.11
C THR A 619 10.53 -7.89 12.31
N ILE A 620 9.54 -8.47 13.00
CA ILE A 620 8.40 -9.14 12.37
C ILE A 620 7.14 -8.30 12.57
N VAL A 621 6.22 -8.39 11.62
CA VAL A 621 4.90 -7.77 11.71
C VAL A 621 3.87 -8.86 11.94
N LEU A 622 3.21 -8.82 13.10
CA LEU A 622 2.10 -9.71 13.44
C LEU A 622 0.77 -9.09 13.05
N ASP A 623 -0.16 -9.93 12.57
CA ASP A 623 -1.54 -9.58 12.21
C ASP A 623 -2.52 -10.61 12.81
N ASP A 624 -3.54 -10.16 13.52
CA ASP A 624 -4.63 -10.99 14.08
C ASP A 624 -5.98 -10.68 13.43
N ASP A 625 -5.97 -10.02 12.27
CA ASP A 625 -7.12 -9.46 11.55
C ASP A 625 -7.81 -8.29 12.26
N THR A 626 -7.51 -7.98 13.50
CA THR A 626 -8.00 -6.77 14.19
C THR A 626 -7.04 -5.59 14.01
N GLY A 627 -5.74 -5.86 13.96
CA GLY A 627 -4.68 -4.88 13.83
C GLY A 627 -3.31 -5.50 13.63
N ARG A 628 -2.31 -4.65 13.50
CA ARG A 628 -0.92 -5.05 13.30
C ARG A 628 -0.05 -4.51 14.40
N LEU A 629 0.94 -5.32 14.80
CA LEU A 629 1.91 -4.97 15.84
C LEU A 629 3.31 -5.40 15.39
N GLU A 630 4.27 -4.49 15.49
CA GLU A 630 5.66 -4.81 15.24
C GLU A 630 6.29 -5.49 16.45
N VAL A 631 7.03 -6.55 16.21
CA VAL A 631 7.78 -7.29 17.22
C VAL A 631 9.25 -7.30 16.84
N SER A 632 10.09 -6.84 17.75
CA SER A 632 11.53 -6.79 17.57
C SER A 632 12.22 -7.95 18.28
N LEU A 633 13.16 -8.59 17.58
CA LEU A 633 14.02 -9.64 18.11
C LEU A 633 15.48 -9.17 17.98
N PHE A 634 16.23 -9.28 19.06
CA PHE A 634 17.69 -9.08 19.06
C PHE A 634 18.40 -10.37 18.61
N SER A 635 19.66 -10.26 18.23
CA SER A 635 20.42 -11.35 17.60
C SER A 635 20.32 -12.69 18.34
N GLU A 636 20.44 -12.70 19.66
CA GLU A 636 20.35 -13.92 20.47
C GLU A 636 18.95 -14.56 20.39
N THR A 637 17.91 -13.76 20.61
CA THR A 637 16.52 -14.21 20.55
C THR A 637 16.16 -14.66 19.11
N PHE A 638 16.66 -13.95 18.12
CA PHE A 638 16.45 -14.33 16.72
C PHE A 638 17.08 -15.69 16.39
N GLN A 639 18.35 -15.92 16.77
CA GLN A 639 19.01 -17.20 16.53
C GLN A 639 18.28 -18.37 17.17
N GLN A 640 17.75 -18.17 18.39
CA GLN A 640 17.01 -19.19 19.11
C GLN A 640 15.71 -19.59 18.41
N PHE A 641 14.97 -18.62 17.87
CA PHE A 641 13.62 -18.83 17.34
C PHE A 641 13.52 -18.70 15.81
N MET A 642 14.62 -18.53 15.07
CA MET A 642 14.61 -18.32 13.61
C MET A 642 13.82 -19.38 12.84
N HIS A 643 13.79 -20.62 13.33
CA HIS A 643 13.06 -21.73 12.72
C HIS A 643 11.53 -21.60 12.80
N LEU A 644 11.00 -20.75 13.71
CA LEU A 644 9.59 -20.43 13.87
C LEU A 644 9.17 -19.17 13.11
N LEU A 645 10.15 -18.36 12.71
CA LEU A 645 9.90 -17.08 12.04
C LEU A 645 9.77 -17.31 10.53
N VAL A 646 8.61 -17.80 10.14
CA VAL A 646 8.25 -18.06 8.73
C VAL A 646 7.02 -17.25 8.39
N LYS A 647 7.01 -16.59 7.20
CA LYS A 647 5.81 -15.86 6.74
C LYS A 647 4.62 -16.82 6.68
N ASP A 648 3.45 -16.30 7.00
CA ASP A 648 2.17 -17.01 7.02
C ASP A 648 2.02 -18.09 8.11
N GLU A 649 2.94 -18.16 9.05
CA GLU A 649 2.77 -18.97 10.27
C GLU A 649 2.25 -18.12 11.44
N ILE A 650 1.44 -18.73 12.30
CA ILE A 650 0.85 -18.07 13.47
C ILE A 650 1.70 -18.36 14.70
N VAL A 651 2.20 -17.30 15.31
CA VAL A 651 3.05 -17.39 16.50
C VAL A 651 2.43 -16.67 17.70
N VAL A 652 2.80 -17.14 18.88
CA VAL A 652 2.57 -16.48 20.17
C VAL A 652 3.90 -15.90 20.62
N VAL A 653 3.94 -14.63 20.89
CA VAL A 653 5.13 -13.90 21.32
C VAL A 653 4.90 -13.37 22.72
N THR A 654 5.81 -13.69 23.63
CA THR A 654 5.88 -13.06 24.95
C THR A 654 7.07 -12.10 24.95
N GLY A 655 6.86 -10.89 25.44
CA GLY A 655 7.90 -9.87 25.43
C GLY A 655 7.54 -8.64 26.24
N THR A 656 8.37 -7.61 26.12
CA THR A 656 8.17 -6.33 26.80
C THR A 656 7.57 -5.32 25.85
N LEU A 657 6.42 -4.76 26.20
CA LEU A 657 5.78 -3.69 25.47
C LEU A 657 6.58 -2.39 25.64
N ARG A 658 6.91 -1.75 24.53
CA ARG A 658 7.67 -0.50 24.46
C ARG A 658 7.02 0.45 23.46
N TYR A 659 6.98 1.72 23.82
CA TYR A 659 6.60 2.77 22.87
C TYR A 659 7.83 3.27 22.11
N ASP A 660 7.82 3.18 20.81
CA ASP A 660 8.87 3.71 19.93
C ASP A 660 8.50 5.15 19.54
N GLU A 661 9.25 6.12 20.09
CA GLU A 661 8.98 7.56 19.87
C GLU A 661 9.22 7.97 18.40
N PHE A 662 10.23 7.38 17.76
CA PHE A 662 10.54 7.68 16.35
C PHE A 662 9.43 7.17 15.43
N MET A 663 8.97 5.96 15.71
CA MET A 663 7.88 5.35 14.95
C MET A 663 6.50 5.79 15.46
N ASN A 664 6.42 6.48 16.61
CA ASN A 664 5.17 6.90 17.26
C ASN A 664 4.19 5.73 17.41
N ALA A 665 4.68 4.56 17.86
CA ALA A 665 3.91 3.32 17.96
C ALA A 665 4.41 2.41 19.06
N TRP A 666 3.49 1.56 19.53
CA TRP A 666 3.82 0.45 20.41
C TRP A 666 4.51 -0.67 19.63
N GLN A 667 5.53 -1.26 20.22
CA GLN A 667 6.28 -2.41 19.74
C GLN A 667 6.52 -3.39 20.88
N VAL A 668 6.64 -4.68 20.56
CA VAL A 668 7.01 -5.70 21.52
C VAL A 668 8.46 -6.12 21.30
N ASN A 669 9.29 -6.02 22.33
CA ASN A 669 10.62 -6.65 22.34
C ASN A 669 10.45 -8.09 22.80
N ALA A 670 10.55 -9.05 21.87
CA ALA A 670 10.34 -10.45 22.15
C ALA A 670 11.38 -11.03 23.09
N SER A 671 10.93 -11.80 24.07
CA SER A 671 11.76 -12.65 24.91
C SER A 671 11.56 -14.14 24.62
N ASN A 672 10.36 -14.50 24.12
CA ASN A 672 10.02 -15.86 23.75
C ASN A 672 9.08 -15.89 22.55
N VAL A 673 9.23 -16.90 21.68
CA VAL A 673 8.36 -17.13 20.52
C VAL A 673 8.00 -18.61 20.48
N LEU A 674 6.71 -18.91 20.36
CA LEU A 674 6.20 -20.27 20.22
C LEU A 674 5.19 -20.35 19.07
N HIS A 675 5.12 -21.49 18.40
CA HIS A 675 4.04 -21.74 17.45
C HIS A 675 2.71 -21.84 18.21
N ILE A 676 1.62 -21.29 17.67
CA ILE A 676 0.30 -21.26 18.33
C ILE A 676 -0.18 -22.65 18.73
N ASP A 677 0.01 -23.67 17.88
CA ASP A 677 -0.42 -25.02 18.17
C ASP A 677 0.29 -25.62 19.41
N ARG A 678 1.58 -25.29 19.61
CA ARG A 678 2.31 -25.72 20.81
C ARG A 678 1.76 -25.10 22.09
N VAL A 679 1.33 -23.82 22.01
CA VAL A 679 0.75 -23.13 23.16
C VAL A 679 -0.64 -23.73 23.47
N ILE A 680 -1.45 -23.99 22.44
CA ILE A 680 -2.74 -24.67 22.59
C ILE A 680 -2.54 -26.06 23.21
N GLU A 681 -1.64 -26.89 22.65
CA GLU A 681 -1.33 -28.25 23.18
C GLU A 681 -0.93 -28.23 24.64
N SER A 682 -0.15 -27.23 25.06
CA SER A 682 0.36 -27.15 26.43
C SER A 682 -0.62 -26.57 27.45
N ARG A 683 -1.56 -25.70 27.00
CA ARG A 683 -2.46 -24.98 27.92
C ARG A 683 -3.90 -25.48 27.89
N ALA A 684 -4.32 -26.27 26.90
CA ALA A 684 -5.64 -26.87 26.88
C ALA A 684 -5.77 -27.92 28.00
N SER A 685 -6.81 -27.80 28.80
CA SER A 685 -7.11 -28.70 29.90
C SER A 685 -8.16 -29.75 29.56
N SER A 686 -9.08 -29.45 28.65
CA SER A 686 -10.14 -30.37 28.26
C SER A 686 -10.65 -30.10 26.86
N ILE A 687 -11.03 -31.16 26.11
CA ILE A 687 -11.78 -31.08 24.85
C ILE A 687 -13.23 -31.44 25.14
N ILE A 688 -14.15 -30.57 24.76
CA ILE A 688 -15.58 -30.85 24.80
C ILE A 688 -16.06 -31.13 23.37
N LEU A 689 -16.74 -32.29 23.20
CA LEU A 689 -17.31 -32.76 21.95
C LEU A 689 -18.82 -32.70 22.06
N ASN A 690 -19.46 -31.78 21.37
CA ASN A 690 -20.93 -31.66 21.34
C ASN A 690 -21.52 -32.66 20.37
N LEU A 691 -22.34 -33.59 20.85
CA LEU A 691 -23.04 -34.56 20.03
C LEU A 691 -24.55 -34.29 20.03
N HIS A 692 -25.11 -34.18 18.84
CA HIS A 692 -26.55 -34.05 18.65
C HIS A 692 -27.18 -35.41 18.27
N PRO A 693 -28.38 -35.71 18.75
CA PRO A 693 -29.05 -36.96 18.43
C PRO A 693 -29.32 -37.09 16.94
N ASN A 694 -28.79 -38.12 16.33
CA ASN A 694 -29.11 -38.55 14.97
C ASN A 694 -29.22 -40.09 14.91
N ASN A 695 -29.84 -40.62 13.86
CA ASN A 695 -30.07 -42.05 13.71
C ASN A 695 -28.79 -42.89 13.51
N GLN A 696 -27.58 -42.31 13.58
CA GLN A 696 -26.29 -42.97 13.34
C GLN A 696 -25.29 -42.82 14.50
N VAL A 697 -25.77 -42.57 15.72
CA VAL A 697 -24.92 -42.33 16.89
C VAL A 697 -23.89 -43.44 17.11
N GLN A 698 -24.28 -44.73 16.97
CA GLN A 698 -23.32 -45.84 17.13
C GLN A 698 -22.16 -45.81 16.12
N LYS A 699 -22.43 -45.51 14.86
CA LYS A 699 -21.36 -45.37 13.85
C LYS A 699 -20.46 -44.19 14.14
N LEU A 700 -21.03 -43.08 14.63
CA LEU A 700 -20.29 -41.91 15.01
C LEU A 700 -19.35 -42.16 16.19
N LEU A 701 -19.82 -42.89 17.21
CA LEU A 701 -19.02 -43.28 18.39
C LEU A 701 -17.83 -44.16 18.00
N HIS A 702 -18.00 -45.15 17.08
CA HIS A 702 -16.88 -45.95 16.59
C HIS A 702 -15.85 -45.09 15.85
N ARG A 703 -16.29 -44.20 14.97
CA ARG A 703 -15.38 -43.27 14.26
C ARG A 703 -14.66 -42.32 15.22
N LEU A 704 -15.36 -41.84 16.24
CA LEU A 704 -14.77 -40.98 17.28
C LEU A 704 -13.70 -41.73 18.08
N HIS A 705 -13.98 -42.99 18.46
CA HIS A 705 -12.99 -43.85 19.09
C HIS A 705 -11.72 -43.99 18.23
N ASP A 706 -11.88 -44.29 16.94
CA ASP A 706 -10.76 -44.49 16.02
C ASP A 706 -9.96 -43.21 15.80
N VAL A 707 -10.60 -42.02 15.82
CA VAL A 707 -9.95 -40.72 15.72
C VAL A 707 -9.17 -40.39 16.99
N LEU A 708 -9.71 -40.69 18.19
CA LEU A 708 -9.05 -40.37 19.47
C LEU A 708 -7.89 -41.31 19.81
N LEU A 709 -8.01 -42.60 19.40
CA LEU A 709 -7.08 -43.65 19.80
C LEU A 709 -5.59 -43.37 19.55
N PRO A 710 -5.17 -42.81 18.39
CA PRO A 710 -3.77 -42.51 18.11
C PRO A 710 -3.18 -41.36 18.95
N TYR A 711 -4.03 -40.56 19.58
CA TYR A 711 -3.62 -39.35 20.32
C TYR A 711 -3.74 -39.46 21.85
N ARG A 712 -3.97 -40.68 22.33
CA ARG A 712 -4.03 -40.99 23.76
C ARG A 712 -2.69 -40.75 24.46
N GLU A 713 -2.69 -40.72 25.79
CA GLU A 713 -1.53 -40.44 26.64
C GLU A 713 -1.07 -38.96 26.59
N GLY A 714 -2.02 -38.05 26.38
CA GLY A 714 -1.85 -36.63 26.51
C GLY A 714 -2.19 -36.12 27.92
N ASN A 715 -2.28 -34.81 28.06
CA ASN A 715 -2.61 -34.11 29.29
C ASN A 715 -3.99 -33.39 29.23
N CYS A 716 -4.76 -33.63 28.18
CA CYS A 716 -6.03 -32.96 27.95
C CYS A 716 -7.19 -33.95 28.08
N ASP A 717 -8.10 -33.68 29.03
CA ASP A 717 -9.28 -34.52 29.26
C ASP A 717 -10.25 -34.44 28.08
N VAL A 718 -10.99 -35.52 27.82
CA VAL A 718 -12.04 -35.54 26.79
C VAL A 718 -13.40 -35.72 27.45
N ALA A 719 -14.31 -34.79 27.15
CA ALA A 719 -15.71 -34.87 27.58
C ALA A 719 -16.63 -34.82 26.36
N VAL A 720 -17.65 -35.64 26.39
CA VAL A 720 -18.72 -35.63 25.41
C VAL A 720 -19.95 -34.98 26.03
N GLN A 721 -20.42 -33.90 25.40
CA GLN A 721 -21.66 -33.23 25.77
C GLN A 721 -22.76 -33.66 24.80
N TYR A 722 -23.72 -34.42 25.28
CA TYR A 722 -24.88 -34.81 24.52
C TYR A 722 -26.00 -33.80 24.74
N VAL A 723 -26.49 -33.22 23.65
CA VAL A 723 -27.58 -32.24 23.66
C VAL A 723 -28.74 -32.80 22.86
N GLY A 724 -29.72 -33.40 23.57
CA GLY A 724 -30.97 -33.90 22.99
C GLY A 724 -32.13 -32.95 23.17
N SER A 725 -33.30 -33.28 22.58
CA SER A 725 -34.54 -32.50 22.77
C SER A 725 -35.04 -32.47 24.22
N ASP A 726 -34.80 -33.52 24.99
CA ASP A 726 -35.37 -33.72 26.30
C ASP A 726 -34.35 -33.87 27.43
N ALA A 727 -33.05 -33.93 27.10
CA ALA A 727 -31.99 -34.10 28.08
C ALA A 727 -30.64 -33.56 27.56
N GLU A 728 -29.87 -33.01 28.47
CA GLU A 728 -28.45 -32.66 28.26
C GLU A 728 -27.61 -33.47 29.27
N ALA A 729 -26.55 -34.10 28.76
CA ALA A 729 -25.66 -34.91 29.59
C ALA A 729 -24.19 -34.67 29.22
N ARG A 730 -23.35 -34.52 30.23
CA ARG A 730 -21.88 -34.43 30.05
C ARG A 730 -21.26 -35.74 30.56
N LEU A 731 -20.49 -36.37 29.70
CA LEU A 731 -19.78 -37.62 29.97
C LEU A 731 -18.29 -37.36 29.87
N ASN A 732 -17.55 -37.51 30.97
CA ASN A 732 -16.09 -37.48 30.96
C ASN A 732 -15.58 -38.88 30.63
N LEU A 733 -14.69 -39.00 29.65
CA LEU A 733 -14.21 -40.34 29.20
C LEU A 733 -13.20 -40.99 30.16
N GLY A 734 -12.75 -40.23 31.19
CA GLY A 734 -11.82 -40.70 32.21
C GLY A 734 -10.34 -40.67 31.82
N PRO A 735 -9.42 -40.95 32.78
CA PRO A 735 -7.99 -40.75 32.58
C PRO A 735 -7.35 -41.62 31.50
N GLU A 736 -7.98 -42.70 31.13
CA GLU A 736 -7.50 -43.56 30.01
C GLU A 736 -7.69 -42.90 28.64
N TRP A 737 -8.49 -41.84 28.54
CA TRP A 737 -8.81 -41.11 27.34
C TRP A 737 -8.30 -39.65 27.34
N THR A 738 -7.29 -39.34 28.16
CA THR A 738 -6.58 -38.09 28.00
C THR A 738 -5.84 -38.07 26.69
N VAL A 739 -5.95 -36.98 25.95
CA VAL A 739 -5.39 -36.88 24.61
C VAL A 739 -4.39 -35.69 24.51
N ARG A 740 -3.53 -35.78 23.51
CA ARG A 740 -2.73 -34.64 23.10
C ARG A 740 -3.54 -33.85 22.07
N PRO A 741 -3.97 -32.60 22.38
CA PRO A 741 -4.83 -31.78 21.51
C PRO A 741 -4.05 -31.18 20.36
N SER A 742 -3.34 -32.04 19.60
CA SER A 742 -2.58 -31.63 18.41
C SER A 742 -3.51 -31.04 17.36
N ARG A 743 -2.94 -30.24 16.47
CA ARG A 743 -3.69 -29.67 15.35
C ARG A 743 -4.38 -30.76 14.52
N GLU A 744 -3.65 -31.82 14.20
CA GLU A 744 -4.17 -32.94 13.42
C GLU A 744 -5.39 -33.60 14.08
N LEU A 745 -5.37 -33.76 15.42
CA LEU A 745 -6.53 -34.28 16.15
C LEU A 745 -7.72 -33.31 16.07
N ARG A 746 -7.48 -32.02 16.27
CA ARG A 746 -8.54 -30.99 16.20
C ARG A 746 -9.18 -30.94 14.81
N ASP A 747 -8.38 -30.99 13.76
CA ASP A 747 -8.85 -31.00 12.37
C ASP A 747 -9.70 -32.26 12.11
N LYS A 748 -9.26 -33.46 12.48
CA LYS A 748 -10.02 -34.73 12.34
C LYS A 748 -11.33 -34.70 13.13
N LEU A 749 -11.33 -34.14 14.33
CA LEU A 749 -12.55 -33.99 15.15
C LEU A 749 -13.53 -33.00 14.51
N THR A 750 -13.01 -31.89 13.97
CA THR A 750 -13.79 -30.88 13.26
C THR A 750 -14.42 -31.44 11.98
N ASP A 751 -13.66 -32.22 11.21
CA ASP A 751 -14.16 -32.90 10.02
C ASP A 751 -15.26 -33.96 10.34
N LEU A 752 -15.12 -34.59 11.50
CA LEU A 752 -16.06 -35.59 11.94
C LEU A 752 -17.38 -35.05 12.49
N LEU A 753 -17.30 -33.98 13.31
CA LEU A 753 -18.38 -33.43 14.12
C LEU A 753 -18.91 -32.07 13.69
N GLY A 754 -18.16 -31.36 12.87
CA GLY A 754 -18.37 -29.95 12.57
C GLY A 754 -17.64 -29.01 13.53
N ARG A 755 -17.29 -27.83 13.05
CA ARG A 755 -16.46 -26.84 13.77
C ARG A 755 -17.08 -26.41 15.12
N ASP A 756 -18.39 -26.20 15.16
CA ASP A 756 -19.11 -25.73 16.35
C ASP A 756 -19.26 -26.83 17.43
N SER A 757 -18.97 -28.08 17.07
CA SER A 757 -19.10 -29.26 17.94
C SER A 757 -17.81 -29.58 18.73
N VAL A 758 -16.67 -28.92 18.41
CA VAL A 758 -15.37 -29.18 19.05
C VAL A 758 -14.93 -27.93 19.79
N ARG A 759 -14.83 -28.01 21.13
CA ARG A 759 -14.44 -26.88 21.95
C ARG A 759 -13.29 -27.25 22.91
N LEU A 760 -12.25 -26.43 22.93
CA LEU A 760 -11.19 -26.53 23.94
C LEU A 760 -11.53 -25.68 25.17
N LEU A 761 -11.21 -26.20 26.35
CA LEU A 761 -11.23 -25.44 27.59
C LEU A 761 -9.81 -25.23 28.10
N TYR A 762 -9.59 -24.07 28.71
CA TYR A 762 -8.32 -23.68 29.29
C TYR A 762 -8.45 -23.55 30.85
N ALA A 763 -7.37 -23.71 31.58
CA ALA A 763 -7.40 -23.74 33.05
C ALA A 763 -8.07 -22.49 33.68
N SER A 764 -8.00 -21.35 33.04
CA SER A 764 -8.64 -20.10 33.48
C SER A 764 -10.18 -20.10 33.41
N GLU A 765 -10.80 -21.01 32.63
CA GLU A 765 -12.27 -21.16 32.53
C GLU A 765 -12.85 -22.07 33.66
N GLN A 766 -12.03 -22.88 34.29
CA GLN A 766 -12.49 -23.79 35.38
C GLN A 766 -12.72 -23.05 36.70
N GLU A 767 -12.11 -21.87 36.92
CA GLU A 767 -12.28 -21.07 38.13
C GLU A 767 -13.52 -20.14 38.11
N ILE A 768 -14.24 -20.03 37.00
CA ILE A 768 -15.40 -19.11 36.81
C ILE A 768 -16.75 -19.85 36.82
N ARG A 769 -16.77 -21.19 37.08
CA ARG A 769 -18.04 -21.97 37.20
C ARG A 769 -18.30 -22.47 38.62
#